data_d4f52ce4c0985a8b2141d7ba39c2ff25
#
_entry.id   d4f52ce4c0985a8b2141d7ba39c2ff25
#
_cell.length_a   1.000
_cell.length_b   1.000
_cell.length_c   1.000
_cell.angle_alpha   90.00
_cell.angle_beta   90.00
_cell.angle_gamma   90.00
#
_symmetry.space_group_name_H-M   'P 1'
#
loop_
_entity.id
_entity.type
_entity.pdbx_description
1 polymer ?
#
loop_
_entity_poly.entity_id
_entity_poly.type
_entity_poly.pdbx_seq_one_letter_code
_entity_poly.pdbx_strand_id
1 'polypeptide(L)'
;MTAFQLQAPFQPTGDQPAAIDKLVDSLQNQHRFQTLLGATGTGKTFTIAAVIEKIGRPTLVLAHNKTLAAQLCNELRQFFPNNAVEYFISYYDYYQPEAYIPVSDTYIEKSSSINDEIDMLRHSATRSLFERRDVIVVASISCIYGLGMPAEYLKAAISLTVGQEFDQRQLLRALVSVQYNRNDLELTRGRFRLKGDILEIVPAYEDRVIKIDFFGDEIESIRYLDPLTGEVLQKLERISIYPARHFVTPEERLEVACRDIKTELDNRLLELEKAGKLLEAQRLDQRTRYDLEMLQEVGYCNGVENYSRHLAGRLAGEPPECLVDYFPQDWLLVVDESHVSVPQIRGMYNGDQSRKKVLIDHGFRLPSAADNRPLKSEEFWQKVNQCIFVSATPGDWELEQSENRIVEQIIRPTGVLDPEIFVRPTEGQVDDLLGEIKERVRLNERVLITTLTKRMAEDLTEYLQERGIKVRYLHSEIQSIQRIEIIQDLREGVFDVLIGVNLLREGLDLPEVSLVAILDSDKEGFLRATRSLIQTIGRAARHIRGQAILYGDNLTDSMINAIEETKRRRAIQDEYNQKHGIIPQPIVKRSSNSILAFLDISRRLNSQQLEQVCENIEELSLEQIPELIQQLEAQMKEAAKNLEFEAAAKYRDRIKQLRDKLLNHVR
;
A
#
# COMPACT_ATOMS: atom_id res chain seq x y z
N MET A 1 -10.78 -23.92 15.76
CA MET A 1 -10.24 -23.11 14.63
C MET A 1 -11.40 -22.27 14.11
N THR A 2 -11.26 -20.97 14.09
CA THR A 2 -12.26 -20.07 13.53
C THR A 2 -12.32 -20.27 12.02
N ALA A 3 -13.49 -20.57 11.48
CA ALA A 3 -13.70 -20.68 10.04
C ALA A 3 -13.98 -19.29 9.46
N PHE A 4 -13.68 -19.08 8.18
CA PHE A 4 -14.14 -17.87 7.48
C PHE A 4 -15.67 -17.84 7.43
N GLN A 5 -16.24 -16.67 7.66
CA GLN A 5 -17.68 -16.42 7.65
C GLN A 5 -17.99 -15.24 6.76
N LEU A 6 -18.37 -15.52 5.52
CA LEU A 6 -18.75 -14.51 4.54
C LEU A 6 -20.11 -13.90 4.90
N GLN A 7 -20.14 -12.59 5.05
CA GLN A 7 -21.37 -11.83 5.27
C GLN A 7 -21.56 -10.85 4.11
N ALA A 8 -22.56 -11.08 3.29
CA ALA A 8 -22.90 -10.19 2.19
C ALA A 8 -24.41 -9.97 2.13
N PRO A 9 -24.87 -8.75 1.78
CA PRO A 9 -26.30 -8.44 1.65
C PRO A 9 -26.96 -9.02 0.39
N PHE A 10 -26.20 -9.76 -0.43
CA PHE A 10 -26.62 -10.34 -1.70
C PHE A 10 -26.05 -11.75 -1.86
N GLN A 11 -26.67 -12.52 -2.76
CA GLN A 11 -26.25 -13.86 -3.14
C GLN A 11 -25.48 -13.82 -4.47
N PRO A 12 -24.61 -14.83 -4.76
CA PRO A 12 -23.95 -14.92 -6.05
C PRO A 12 -24.95 -15.00 -7.22
N THR A 13 -24.71 -14.19 -8.25
CA THR A 13 -25.59 -14.11 -9.44
C THR A 13 -24.77 -14.11 -10.73
N GLY A 14 -25.44 -14.31 -11.88
CA GLY A 14 -24.79 -14.35 -13.17
C GLY A 14 -23.79 -15.48 -13.30
N ASP A 15 -22.55 -15.15 -13.69
CA ASP A 15 -21.45 -16.10 -13.80
C ASP A 15 -20.80 -16.47 -12.48
N GLN A 16 -21.08 -15.72 -11.39
CA GLN A 16 -20.40 -15.87 -10.11
C GLN A 16 -20.51 -17.28 -9.52
N PRO A 17 -21.70 -17.94 -9.47
CA PRO A 17 -21.80 -19.29 -8.92
C PRO A 17 -20.88 -20.27 -9.64
N ALA A 18 -20.95 -20.30 -10.97
CA ALA A 18 -20.14 -21.18 -11.80
C ALA A 18 -18.64 -20.86 -11.70
N ALA A 19 -18.28 -19.58 -11.59
CA ALA A 19 -16.90 -19.15 -11.40
C ALA A 19 -16.34 -19.60 -10.04
N ILE A 20 -17.12 -19.44 -8.97
CA ILE A 20 -16.74 -19.88 -7.62
C ILE A 20 -16.51 -21.39 -7.62
N ASP A 21 -17.44 -22.18 -8.15
CA ASP A 21 -17.33 -23.64 -8.15
C ASP A 21 -16.13 -24.12 -8.96
N LYS A 22 -15.91 -23.58 -10.17
CA LYS A 22 -14.73 -23.92 -10.99
C LYS A 22 -13.40 -23.59 -10.32
N LEU A 23 -13.31 -22.41 -9.66
CA LEU A 23 -12.09 -22.02 -8.94
C LEU A 23 -11.85 -22.94 -7.73
N VAL A 24 -12.89 -23.24 -6.96
CA VAL A 24 -12.81 -24.15 -5.80
C VAL A 24 -12.40 -25.55 -6.22
N ASP A 25 -13.05 -26.12 -7.25
CA ASP A 25 -12.71 -27.43 -7.78
C ASP A 25 -11.26 -27.48 -8.27
N SER A 26 -10.80 -26.43 -8.96
CA SER A 26 -9.42 -26.33 -9.41
C SER A 26 -8.43 -26.32 -8.25
N LEU A 27 -8.72 -25.57 -7.18
CA LEU A 27 -7.87 -25.52 -5.97
C LEU A 27 -7.87 -26.85 -5.22
N GLN A 28 -9.02 -27.53 -5.10
CA GLN A 28 -9.13 -28.83 -4.45
C GLN A 28 -8.38 -29.93 -5.22
N ASN A 29 -8.36 -29.83 -6.56
CA ASN A 29 -7.58 -30.71 -7.45
C ASN A 29 -6.08 -30.36 -7.49
N GLN A 30 -5.61 -29.50 -6.59
CA GLN A 30 -4.20 -29.11 -6.42
C GLN A 30 -3.58 -28.45 -7.67
N HIS A 31 -4.39 -27.87 -8.56
CA HIS A 31 -3.86 -27.07 -9.65
C HIS A 31 -3.16 -25.82 -9.10
N ARG A 32 -1.97 -25.55 -9.60
CA ARG A 32 -1.11 -24.50 -9.07
C ARG A 32 -1.57 -23.11 -9.46
N PHE A 33 -1.93 -22.91 -10.74
CA PHE A 33 -2.31 -21.61 -11.29
C PHE A 33 -3.65 -21.68 -11.99
N GLN A 34 -4.45 -20.62 -11.84
CA GLN A 34 -5.73 -20.44 -12.51
C GLN A 34 -6.02 -18.95 -12.67
N THR A 35 -6.76 -18.59 -13.69
CA THR A 35 -7.10 -17.19 -14.01
C THR A 35 -8.59 -16.95 -13.95
N LEU A 36 -9.01 -15.96 -13.16
CA LEU A 36 -10.34 -15.36 -13.21
C LEU A 36 -10.30 -14.17 -14.17
N LEU A 37 -10.79 -14.38 -15.41
CA LEU A 37 -10.97 -13.33 -16.40
C LEU A 37 -12.32 -12.67 -16.13
N GLY A 38 -12.32 -11.58 -15.38
CA GLY A 38 -13.55 -10.92 -14.95
C GLY A 38 -13.67 -9.51 -15.51
N ALA A 39 -14.74 -9.22 -16.27
CA ALA A 39 -15.00 -7.87 -16.76
C ALA A 39 -15.14 -6.87 -15.59
N THR A 40 -14.98 -5.58 -15.88
CA THR A 40 -15.13 -4.53 -14.87
C THR A 40 -16.58 -4.48 -14.36
N GLY A 41 -16.78 -4.44 -13.04
CA GLY A 41 -18.11 -4.35 -12.43
C GLY A 41 -18.87 -5.68 -12.28
N THR A 42 -18.22 -6.83 -12.52
CA THR A 42 -18.85 -8.16 -12.37
C THR A 42 -18.80 -8.70 -10.93
N GLY A 43 -18.19 -7.98 -9.99
CA GLY A 43 -18.07 -8.40 -8.58
C GLY A 43 -16.98 -9.44 -8.33
N LYS A 44 -15.83 -9.31 -9.01
CA LYS A 44 -14.65 -10.19 -8.82
C LYS A 44 -14.24 -10.34 -7.35
N THR A 45 -14.21 -9.23 -6.58
CA THR A 45 -13.85 -9.24 -5.15
C THR A 45 -14.77 -10.17 -4.34
N PHE A 46 -16.09 -10.12 -4.62
CA PHE A 46 -17.05 -11.00 -3.97
C PHE A 46 -16.85 -12.49 -4.36
N THR A 47 -16.59 -12.76 -5.63
CA THR A 47 -16.27 -14.11 -6.10
C THR A 47 -15.05 -14.68 -5.38
N ILE A 48 -13.98 -13.89 -5.25
CA ILE A 48 -12.77 -14.28 -4.51
C ILE A 48 -13.08 -14.46 -3.01
N ALA A 49 -13.87 -13.58 -2.39
CA ALA A 49 -14.29 -13.75 -1.00
C ALA A 49 -15.04 -15.07 -0.78
N ALA A 50 -15.97 -15.43 -1.66
CA ALA A 50 -16.68 -16.70 -1.60
C ALA A 50 -15.76 -17.91 -1.81
N VAL A 51 -14.73 -17.81 -2.66
CA VAL A 51 -13.71 -18.86 -2.82
C VAL A 51 -12.89 -19.00 -1.54
N ILE A 52 -12.45 -17.88 -0.92
CA ILE A 52 -11.70 -17.90 0.34
C ILE A 52 -12.48 -18.58 1.46
N GLU A 53 -13.77 -18.27 1.59
CA GLU A 53 -14.65 -18.92 2.57
C GLU A 53 -14.70 -20.43 2.36
N LYS A 54 -14.98 -20.89 1.11
CA LYS A 54 -15.11 -22.31 0.79
C LYS A 54 -13.81 -23.09 0.99
N ILE A 55 -12.66 -22.48 0.72
CA ILE A 55 -11.34 -23.12 0.83
C ILE A 55 -10.81 -23.09 2.27
N GLY A 56 -11.12 -22.05 3.04
CA GLY A 56 -10.81 -21.98 4.48
C GLY A 56 -9.30 -21.88 4.80
N ARG A 57 -8.49 -21.28 3.90
CA ARG A 57 -7.04 -21.16 4.06
C ARG A 57 -6.59 -19.72 4.21
N PRO A 58 -5.50 -19.45 4.98
CA PRO A 58 -4.88 -18.12 5.01
C PRO A 58 -4.57 -17.64 3.61
N THR A 59 -4.94 -16.42 3.31
CA THR A 59 -4.88 -15.87 1.94
C THR A 59 -4.12 -14.57 1.89
N LEU A 60 -3.18 -14.45 0.95
CA LEU A 60 -2.54 -13.20 0.57
C LEU A 60 -3.22 -12.66 -0.69
N VAL A 61 -3.76 -11.45 -0.60
CA VAL A 61 -4.30 -10.70 -1.74
C VAL A 61 -3.30 -9.62 -2.12
N LEU A 62 -2.67 -9.76 -3.28
CA LEU A 62 -1.66 -8.83 -3.78
C LEU A 62 -2.28 -7.81 -4.73
N ALA A 63 -2.13 -6.51 -4.41
CA ALA A 63 -2.56 -5.39 -5.21
C ALA A 63 -1.35 -4.58 -5.71
N HIS A 64 -1.45 -3.99 -6.91
CA HIS A 64 -0.32 -3.30 -7.54
C HIS A 64 0.00 -1.92 -6.94
N ASN A 65 -0.89 -1.33 -6.12
CA ASN A 65 -0.65 -0.05 -5.44
C ASN A 65 -1.36 0.03 -4.09
N LYS A 66 -0.99 1.06 -3.27
CA LYS A 66 -1.53 1.28 -1.93
C LYS A 66 -3.04 1.56 -1.92
N THR A 67 -3.54 2.34 -2.88
CA THR A 67 -4.95 2.75 -2.96
C THR A 67 -5.87 1.57 -3.24
N LEU A 68 -5.51 0.74 -4.22
CA LEU A 68 -6.26 -0.48 -4.53
C LEU A 68 -6.21 -1.47 -3.37
N ALA A 69 -5.04 -1.63 -2.73
CA ALA A 69 -4.91 -2.47 -1.56
C ALA A 69 -5.83 -2.00 -0.40
N ALA A 70 -5.93 -0.69 -0.16
CA ALA A 70 -6.84 -0.12 0.84
C ALA A 70 -8.31 -0.40 0.49
N GLN A 71 -8.69 -0.20 -0.77
CA GLN A 71 -10.05 -0.48 -1.23
C GLN A 71 -10.41 -1.96 -1.03
N LEU A 72 -9.55 -2.88 -1.49
CA LEU A 72 -9.76 -4.32 -1.33
C LEU A 72 -9.83 -4.75 0.14
N CYS A 73 -8.94 -4.19 0.97
CA CYS A 73 -8.95 -4.46 2.41
C CYS A 73 -10.29 -4.05 3.04
N ASN A 74 -10.81 -2.88 2.71
CA ASN A 74 -12.09 -2.40 3.22
C ASN A 74 -13.27 -3.24 2.70
N GLU A 75 -13.29 -3.60 1.42
CA GLU A 75 -14.31 -4.49 0.86
C GLU A 75 -14.28 -5.87 1.55
N LEU A 76 -13.10 -6.45 1.74
CA LEU A 76 -12.95 -7.74 2.42
C LEU A 76 -13.29 -7.68 3.91
N ARG A 77 -13.00 -6.57 4.62
CA ARG A 77 -13.45 -6.37 6.01
C ARG A 77 -14.98 -6.32 6.13
N GLN A 78 -15.67 -5.75 5.15
CA GLN A 78 -17.14 -5.78 5.11
C GLN A 78 -17.67 -7.19 4.86
N PHE A 79 -16.99 -7.99 4.05
CA PHE A 79 -17.36 -9.38 3.80
C PHE A 79 -16.98 -10.34 4.94
N PHE A 80 -15.95 -10.03 5.70
CA PHE A 80 -15.44 -10.86 6.79
C PHE A 80 -15.29 -10.08 8.11
N PRO A 81 -16.39 -9.56 8.68
CA PRO A 81 -16.34 -8.69 9.87
C PRO A 81 -15.82 -9.41 11.14
N ASN A 82 -15.88 -10.75 11.18
CA ASN A 82 -15.47 -11.56 12.32
C ASN A 82 -14.11 -12.25 12.13
N ASN A 83 -13.50 -12.10 10.95
CA ASN A 83 -12.22 -12.73 10.61
C ASN A 83 -11.09 -11.66 10.57
N ALA A 84 -9.85 -12.10 10.58
CA ALA A 84 -8.72 -11.19 10.49
C ALA A 84 -8.49 -10.76 9.04
N VAL A 85 -8.82 -9.51 8.72
CA VAL A 85 -8.49 -8.89 7.43
C VAL A 85 -7.47 -7.79 7.66
N GLU A 86 -6.24 -8.09 7.34
CA GLU A 86 -5.06 -7.30 7.65
C GLU A 86 -4.56 -6.50 6.44
N TYR A 87 -3.84 -5.41 6.71
CA TYR A 87 -3.33 -4.52 5.69
C TYR A 87 -1.80 -4.43 5.77
N PHE A 88 -1.11 -4.74 4.66
CA PHE A 88 0.34 -4.79 4.63
C PHE A 88 0.91 -4.06 3.40
N ILE A 89 1.25 -2.79 3.56
CA ILE A 89 1.83 -1.96 2.50
C ILE A 89 3.16 -1.35 2.96
N SER A 90 3.81 -0.58 2.08
CA SER A 90 4.98 0.20 2.47
C SER A 90 4.59 1.27 3.50
N TYR A 91 5.26 1.27 4.66
CA TYR A 91 5.00 2.19 5.77
C TYR A 91 5.60 3.58 5.59
N TYR A 92 6.23 3.85 4.44
CA TYR A 92 6.76 5.17 4.14
C TYR A 92 5.68 6.07 3.54
N ASP A 93 5.43 7.24 4.15
CA ASP A 93 4.64 8.31 3.54
C ASP A 93 5.46 9.01 2.45
N TYR A 94 6.73 9.25 2.75
CA TYR A 94 7.74 9.73 1.82
C TYR A 94 8.93 8.79 1.85
N TYR A 95 9.45 8.45 0.67
CA TYR A 95 10.64 7.60 0.55
C TYR A 95 11.52 8.05 -0.60
N GLN A 96 12.68 8.60 -0.28
CA GLN A 96 13.76 8.85 -1.21
C GLN A 96 14.87 7.83 -0.92
N PRO A 97 15.08 6.86 -1.80
CA PRO A 97 16.14 5.88 -1.61
C PRO A 97 17.51 6.56 -1.69
N GLU A 98 18.45 6.04 -0.91
CA GLU A 98 19.86 6.38 -1.06
C GLU A 98 20.32 6.10 -2.49
N ALA A 99 20.99 7.06 -3.12
CA ALA A 99 21.51 6.92 -4.48
C ALA A 99 22.78 7.75 -4.68
N TYR A 100 23.59 7.36 -5.65
CA TYR A 100 24.72 8.13 -6.08
C TYR A 100 24.73 8.29 -7.59
N ILE A 101 24.97 9.51 -8.05
CA ILE A 101 25.04 9.87 -9.47
C ILE A 101 26.48 10.18 -9.82
N PRO A 102 27.23 9.22 -10.42
CA PRO A 102 28.68 9.38 -10.67
C PRO A 102 29.01 10.55 -11.58
N VAL A 103 28.15 10.88 -12.55
CA VAL A 103 28.39 11.94 -13.54
C VAL A 103 28.46 13.32 -12.89
N SER A 104 27.66 13.57 -11.85
CA SER A 104 27.61 14.87 -11.14
C SER A 104 28.26 14.81 -9.75
N ASP A 105 28.86 13.67 -9.36
CA ASP A 105 29.37 13.40 -8.00
C ASP A 105 28.35 13.78 -6.92
N THR A 106 27.08 13.42 -7.15
CA THR A 106 25.98 13.80 -6.25
C THR A 106 25.55 12.58 -5.46
N TYR A 107 25.74 12.63 -4.14
CA TYR A 107 25.18 11.67 -3.21
C TYR A 107 23.81 12.14 -2.70
N ILE A 108 22.83 11.30 -2.86
CA ILE A 108 21.47 11.50 -2.36
C ILE A 108 21.30 10.64 -1.10
N GLU A 109 21.21 11.28 0.03
CA GLU A 109 20.99 10.61 1.30
C GLU A 109 19.57 10.01 1.35
N LYS A 110 19.44 8.83 2.01
CA LYS A 110 18.13 8.25 2.29
C LYS A 110 17.30 9.22 3.13
N SER A 111 16.16 9.63 2.61
CA SER A 111 15.17 10.41 3.36
C SER A 111 13.85 9.64 3.38
N SER A 112 13.27 9.48 4.56
CA SER A 112 12.00 8.77 4.69
C SER A 112 11.24 9.27 5.91
N SER A 113 9.92 9.38 5.78
CA SER A 113 9.00 9.51 6.91
C SER A 113 8.20 8.22 7.07
N ILE A 114 8.17 7.71 8.27
CA ILE A 114 7.43 6.48 8.61
C ILE A 114 6.04 6.87 9.08
N ASN A 115 5.04 6.17 8.59
CA ASN A 115 3.68 6.26 9.08
C ASN A 115 3.50 5.21 10.18
N ASP A 116 3.33 5.68 11.41
CA ASP A 116 3.21 4.82 12.59
C ASP A 116 1.97 3.92 12.56
N GLU A 117 0.86 4.38 11.98
CA GLU A 117 -0.36 3.60 11.85
C GLU A 117 -0.18 2.46 10.84
N ILE A 118 0.44 2.73 9.68
CA ILE A 118 0.75 1.67 8.70
C ILE A 118 1.75 0.67 9.28
N ASP A 119 2.73 1.13 10.05
CA ASP A 119 3.67 0.24 10.74
C ASP A 119 2.97 -0.66 11.77
N MET A 120 2.02 -0.13 12.53
CA MET A 120 1.15 -0.89 13.44
C MET A 120 0.37 -1.97 12.68
N LEU A 121 -0.26 -1.62 11.55
CA LEU A 121 -1.01 -2.58 10.72
C LEU A 121 -0.12 -3.69 10.16
N ARG A 122 1.14 -3.41 9.84
CA ARG A 122 2.11 -4.43 9.42
C ARG A 122 2.44 -5.41 10.54
N HIS A 123 2.63 -4.90 11.76
CA HIS A 123 2.83 -5.74 12.95
C HIS A 123 1.57 -6.56 13.29
N SER A 124 0.38 -5.97 13.13
CA SER A 124 -0.90 -6.68 13.28
C SER A 124 -1.01 -7.86 12.30
N ALA A 125 -0.65 -7.64 11.03
CA ALA A 125 -0.68 -8.68 10.00
C ALA A 125 0.23 -9.87 10.34
N THR A 126 1.47 -9.61 10.75
CA THR A 126 2.40 -10.69 11.11
C THR A 126 1.98 -11.44 12.38
N ARG A 127 1.45 -10.73 13.38
CA ARG A 127 0.86 -11.35 14.57
C ARG A 127 -0.31 -12.26 14.22
N SER A 128 -1.26 -11.76 13.43
CA SER A 128 -2.46 -12.51 13.03
C SER A 128 -2.11 -13.81 12.31
N LEU A 129 -1.06 -13.82 11.47
CA LEU A 129 -0.57 -15.02 10.79
C LEU A 129 -0.04 -16.10 11.75
N PHE A 130 0.49 -15.71 12.92
CA PHE A 130 0.92 -16.68 13.94
C PHE A 130 -0.22 -17.16 14.85
N GLU A 131 -1.19 -16.28 15.15
CA GLU A 131 -2.23 -16.59 16.13
C GLU A 131 -3.48 -17.23 15.51
N ARG A 132 -3.74 -17.01 14.20
CA ARG A 132 -5.01 -17.37 13.55
C ARG A 132 -4.78 -18.09 12.23
N ARG A 133 -5.80 -18.84 11.81
CA ARG A 133 -5.85 -19.50 10.49
C ARG A 133 -6.81 -18.80 9.53
N ASP A 134 -7.75 -18.04 10.05
CA ASP A 134 -8.77 -17.27 9.30
C ASP A 134 -8.26 -15.85 9.00
N VAL A 135 -7.13 -15.77 8.31
CA VAL A 135 -6.43 -14.52 8.03
C VAL A 135 -6.40 -14.23 6.53
N ILE A 136 -6.80 -13.03 6.17
CA ILE A 136 -6.62 -12.46 4.83
C ILE A 136 -5.68 -11.27 4.97
N VAL A 137 -4.53 -11.31 4.30
CA VAL A 137 -3.62 -10.16 4.25
C VAL A 137 -3.73 -9.52 2.88
N VAL A 138 -4.14 -8.24 2.83
CA VAL A 138 -4.12 -7.46 1.60
C VAL A 138 -2.84 -6.64 1.56
N ALA A 139 -1.99 -6.91 0.57
CA ALA A 139 -0.66 -6.33 0.49
C ALA A 139 -0.38 -5.65 -0.84
N SER A 140 0.53 -4.67 -0.80
CA SER A 140 1.20 -4.18 -2.01
C SER A 140 2.48 -4.99 -2.27
N ILE A 141 3.18 -4.67 -3.36
CA ILE A 141 4.45 -5.32 -3.72
C ILE A 141 5.52 -5.26 -2.62
N SER A 142 5.32 -4.41 -1.58
CA SER A 142 6.22 -4.37 -0.41
C SER A 142 6.32 -5.70 0.34
N CYS A 143 5.40 -6.63 0.14
CA CYS A 143 5.40 -7.96 0.75
C CYS A 143 6.57 -8.87 0.31
N ILE A 144 7.24 -8.55 -0.83
CA ILE A 144 8.40 -9.31 -1.31
C ILE A 144 9.75 -8.74 -0.83
N TYR A 145 9.73 -7.67 -0.05
CA TYR A 145 10.94 -7.10 0.58
C TYR A 145 11.22 -7.76 1.91
N GLY A 146 12.50 -7.80 2.29
CA GLY A 146 12.96 -8.38 3.54
C GLY A 146 12.24 -7.76 4.76
N LEU A 147 11.73 -8.62 5.63
CA LEU A 147 10.95 -8.24 6.81
C LEU A 147 11.64 -8.66 8.11
N GLY A 148 12.32 -9.78 8.12
CA GLY A 148 12.93 -10.43 9.27
C GLY A 148 12.57 -11.91 9.30
N MET A 149 13.27 -12.68 10.12
CA MET A 149 13.08 -14.13 10.23
C MET A 149 11.83 -14.46 11.05
N PRO A 150 10.79 -15.14 10.47
CA PRO A 150 9.57 -15.49 11.19
C PRO A 150 9.82 -16.30 12.46
N ALA A 151 10.77 -17.25 12.38
CA ALA A 151 11.09 -18.13 13.50
C ALA A 151 11.69 -17.35 14.69
N GLU A 152 12.60 -16.40 14.42
CA GLU A 152 13.19 -15.56 15.48
C GLU A 152 12.17 -14.57 16.05
N TYR A 153 11.31 -14.00 15.20
CA TYR A 153 10.24 -13.12 15.63
C TYR A 153 9.25 -13.82 16.56
N LEU A 154 8.85 -15.04 16.23
CA LEU A 154 7.96 -15.86 17.05
C LEU A 154 8.64 -16.32 18.36
N LYS A 155 9.91 -16.75 18.29
CA LYS A 155 10.69 -17.20 19.44
C LYS A 155 10.92 -16.07 20.45
N ALA A 156 11.06 -14.84 19.96
CA ALA A 156 11.24 -13.66 20.78
C ALA A 156 9.95 -13.16 21.45
N ALA A 157 8.77 -13.70 21.10
CA ALA A 157 7.52 -13.33 21.74
C ALA A 157 7.50 -13.73 23.22
N ILE A 158 7.12 -12.80 24.09
CA ILE A 158 7.04 -13.00 25.54
C ILE A 158 5.62 -13.47 25.87
N SER A 159 5.49 -14.71 26.35
CA SER A 159 4.20 -15.29 26.76
C SER A 159 4.04 -15.18 28.27
N LEU A 160 2.93 -14.60 28.73
CA LEU A 160 2.59 -14.41 30.12
C LEU A 160 1.22 -15.00 30.42
N THR A 161 1.07 -15.59 31.61
CA THR A 161 -0.17 -16.23 32.08
C THR A 161 -0.47 -15.77 33.50
N VAL A 162 -1.74 -15.56 33.83
CA VAL A 162 -2.18 -15.22 35.19
C VAL A 162 -1.82 -16.39 36.13
N GLY A 163 -1.29 -16.06 37.32
CA GLY A 163 -0.76 -17.03 38.31
C GLY A 163 0.66 -17.52 38.02
N GLN A 164 1.30 -17.05 36.95
CA GLN A 164 2.69 -17.37 36.65
C GLN A 164 3.63 -16.55 37.53
N GLU A 165 4.64 -17.17 38.13
CA GLU A 165 5.77 -16.50 38.76
C GLU A 165 6.73 -16.02 37.68
N PHE A 166 7.00 -14.70 37.65
CA PHE A 166 7.92 -14.08 36.70
C PHE A 166 8.62 -12.87 37.35
N ASP A 167 9.95 -12.92 37.51
CA ASP A 167 10.74 -11.81 38.05
C ASP A 167 10.51 -10.54 37.19
N GLN A 168 9.98 -9.50 37.81
CA GLN A 168 9.72 -8.21 37.15
C GLN A 168 10.94 -7.66 36.41
N ARG A 169 12.12 -7.75 36.98
CA ARG A 169 13.37 -7.23 36.39
C ARG A 169 13.73 -8.03 35.13
N GLN A 170 13.52 -9.33 35.17
CA GLN A 170 13.73 -10.20 34.01
C GLN A 170 12.75 -9.88 32.89
N LEU A 171 11.48 -9.61 33.22
CA LEU A 171 10.47 -9.19 32.24
C LEU A 171 10.82 -7.84 31.59
N LEU A 172 11.27 -6.86 32.38
CA LEU A 172 11.70 -5.57 31.83
C LEU A 172 12.89 -5.71 30.87
N ARG A 173 13.85 -6.56 31.19
CA ARG A 173 14.97 -6.87 30.28
C ARG A 173 14.50 -7.57 29.01
N ALA A 174 13.57 -8.52 29.15
CA ALA A 174 12.97 -9.20 28.01
C ALA A 174 12.22 -8.21 27.09
N LEU A 175 11.49 -7.22 27.65
CA LEU A 175 10.84 -6.18 26.84
C LEU A 175 11.85 -5.31 26.09
N VAL A 176 12.97 -4.93 26.73
CA VAL A 176 14.02 -4.16 26.07
C VAL A 176 14.70 -5.00 24.96
N SER A 177 14.98 -6.28 25.19
CA SER A 177 15.59 -7.15 24.19
C SER A 177 14.72 -7.34 22.95
N VAL A 178 13.38 -7.24 23.07
CA VAL A 178 12.44 -7.27 21.94
C VAL A 178 12.06 -5.85 21.47
N GLN A 179 12.93 -4.87 21.76
CA GLN A 179 12.90 -3.51 21.22
C GLN A 179 11.76 -2.61 21.74
N TYR A 180 11.18 -2.89 22.90
CA TYR A 180 10.33 -1.93 23.60
C TYR A 180 11.19 -0.93 24.38
N ASN A 181 10.76 0.32 24.38
CA ASN A 181 11.44 1.39 25.12
C ASN A 181 10.69 1.71 26.42
N ARG A 182 11.43 1.84 27.53
CA ARG A 182 10.85 2.33 28.78
C ARG A 182 10.63 3.84 28.70
N ASN A 183 9.41 4.27 28.97
CA ASN A 183 9.09 5.68 29.13
C ASN A 183 7.99 5.83 30.18
N ASP A 184 8.36 6.36 31.36
CA ASP A 184 7.45 6.50 32.49
C ASP A 184 6.56 7.75 32.39
N LEU A 185 6.88 8.70 31.47
CA LEU A 185 6.12 9.93 31.25
C LEU A 185 5.05 9.76 30.18
N GLU A 186 5.43 9.26 29.03
CA GLU A 186 4.55 9.13 27.86
C GLU A 186 4.49 7.68 27.41
N LEU A 187 3.29 7.08 27.49
CA LEU A 187 3.04 5.70 27.12
C LEU A 187 2.42 5.66 25.71
N THR A 188 3.25 5.50 24.70
CA THR A 188 2.86 5.37 23.30
C THR A 188 3.27 4.01 22.74
N ARG A 189 2.93 3.73 21.51
CA ARG A 189 3.21 2.47 20.80
C ARG A 189 4.68 2.05 20.89
N GLY A 190 4.94 0.78 21.20
CA GLY A 190 6.29 0.23 21.39
C GLY A 190 6.96 0.67 22.70
N ARG A 191 6.19 1.22 23.64
CA ARG A 191 6.70 1.66 24.96
C ARG A 191 6.04 0.91 26.11
N PHE A 192 6.74 0.87 27.22
CA PHE A 192 6.23 0.35 28.48
C PHE A 192 6.63 1.27 29.64
N ARG A 193 5.86 1.20 30.71
CA ARG A 193 6.18 1.84 32.00
C ARG A 193 5.86 0.93 33.16
N LEU A 194 6.61 1.10 34.25
CA LEU A 194 6.40 0.38 35.50
C LEU A 194 6.16 1.39 36.63
N LYS A 195 5.02 1.28 37.30
CA LYS A 195 4.64 2.08 38.46
C LYS A 195 4.28 1.16 39.62
N GLY A 196 5.26 0.99 40.55
CA GLY A 196 5.12 0.00 41.63
C GLY A 196 5.01 -1.41 41.03
N ASP A 197 3.95 -2.12 41.36
CA ASP A 197 3.66 -3.48 40.91
C ASP A 197 2.79 -3.53 39.66
N ILE A 198 2.67 -2.41 38.94
CA ILE A 198 1.86 -2.30 37.73
C ILE A 198 2.76 -2.05 36.53
N LEU A 199 2.73 -2.98 35.59
CA LEU A 199 3.39 -2.85 34.29
C LEU A 199 2.33 -2.53 33.21
N GLU A 200 2.54 -1.45 32.49
CA GLU A 200 1.71 -1.04 31.36
C GLU A 200 2.53 -1.04 30.06
N ILE A 201 2.00 -1.63 29.01
CA ILE A 201 2.68 -1.80 27.72
C ILE A 201 1.70 -1.39 26.62
N VAL A 202 2.14 -0.55 25.68
CA VAL A 202 1.43 -0.35 24.41
C VAL A 202 2.15 -1.14 23.33
N PRO A 203 1.55 -2.23 22.85
CA PRO A 203 2.21 -3.10 21.88
C PRO A 203 2.39 -2.40 20.51
N ALA A 204 3.29 -2.96 19.68
CA ALA A 204 3.58 -2.39 18.36
C ALA A 204 2.46 -2.63 17.35
N TYR A 205 1.55 -3.56 17.61
CA TYR A 205 0.55 -4.10 16.69
C TYR A 205 -0.90 -3.69 16.98
N GLU A 206 -1.14 -2.91 18.04
CA GLU A 206 -2.48 -2.42 18.41
C GLU A 206 -2.38 -1.18 19.32
N ASP A 207 -3.45 -0.40 19.41
CA ASP A 207 -3.49 0.84 20.22
C ASP A 207 -3.88 0.61 21.69
N ARG A 208 -4.36 -0.60 22.04
CA ARG A 208 -4.80 -0.91 23.40
C ARG A 208 -3.61 -1.02 24.36
N VAL A 209 -3.81 -0.61 25.61
CA VAL A 209 -2.82 -0.78 26.68
C VAL A 209 -2.96 -2.15 27.32
N ILE A 210 -1.88 -2.91 27.39
CA ILE A 210 -1.79 -4.12 28.20
C ILE A 210 -1.37 -3.69 29.60
N LYS A 211 -2.22 -3.96 30.59
CA LYS A 211 -1.93 -3.74 32.00
C LYS A 211 -1.76 -5.08 32.70
N ILE A 212 -0.63 -5.23 33.37
CA ILE A 212 -0.26 -6.42 34.16
C ILE A 212 -0.06 -5.96 35.60
N ASP A 213 -0.83 -6.53 36.51
CA ASP A 213 -0.67 -6.30 37.94
C ASP A 213 0.09 -7.48 38.55
N PHE A 214 1.09 -7.16 39.37
CA PHE A 214 1.89 -8.13 40.09
C PHE A 214 1.58 -8.14 41.57
N PHE A 215 1.67 -9.30 42.17
CA PHE A 215 1.77 -9.45 43.63
C PHE A 215 3.12 -10.14 43.95
N GLY A 216 4.13 -9.33 44.30
CA GLY A 216 5.51 -9.80 44.31
C GLY A 216 5.98 -10.16 42.90
N ASP A 217 6.36 -11.43 42.68
CA ASP A 217 6.75 -11.96 41.36
C ASP A 217 5.63 -12.72 40.68
N GLU A 218 4.44 -12.83 41.28
CA GLU A 218 3.29 -13.49 40.69
C GLU A 218 2.45 -12.52 39.86
N ILE A 219 2.05 -12.93 38.64
CA ILE A 219 1.12 -12.15 37.79
C ILE A 219 -0.31 -12.36 38.31
N GLU A 220 -0.86 -11.34 38.99
CA GLU A 220 -2.20 -11.39 39.57
C GLU A 220 -3.29 -11.19 38.50
N SER A 221 -3.08 -10.28 37.57
CA SER A 221 -4.05 -10.03 36.49
C SER A 221 -3.41 -9.47 35.22
N ILE A 222 -4.03 -9.79 34.07
CA ILE A 222 -3.71 -9.24 32.76
C ILE A 222 -4.98 -8.65 32.16
N ARG A 223 -4.91 -7.38 31.72
CA ARG A 223 -6.07 -6.64 31.20
C ARG A 223 -5.73 -5.80 30.00
N TYR A 224 -6.66 -5.71 29.04
CA TYR A 224 -6.63 -4.65 28.03
C TYR A 224 -7.37 -3.42 28.57
N LEU A 225 -6.76 -2.25 28.40
CA LEU A 225 -7.36 -0.96 28.72
C LEU A 225 -7.52 -0.12 27.46
N ASP A 226 -8.53 0.72 27.45
CA ASP A 226 -8.66 1.84 26.52
C ASP A 226 -7.56 2.88 26.82
N PRO A 227 -6.79 3.33 25.83
CA PRO A 227 -5.68 4.25 26.04
C PRO A 227 -6.11 5.66 26.50
N LEU A 228 -7.34 6.08 26.17
CA LEU A 228 -7.86 7.43 26.48
C LEU A 228 -8.61 7.45 27.81
N THR A 229 -9.50 6.50 28.01
CA THR A 229 -10.37 6.47 29.20
C THR A 229 -9.77 5.67 30.36
N GLY A 230 -8.83 4.76 30.10
CA GLY A 230 -8.29 3.81 31.05
C GLY A 230 -9.28 2.71 31.48
N GLU A 231 -10.45 2.61 30.82
CA GLU A 231 -11.45 1.59 31.11
C GLU A 231 -10.96 0.19 30.73
N VAL A 232 -11.35 -0.80 31.51
CA VAL A 232 -11.03 -2.20 31.25
C VAL A 232 -11.90 -2.72 30.10
N LEU A 233 -11.27 -2.95 28.94
CA LEU A 233 -11.93 -3.51 27.77
C LEU A 233 -12.11 -5.02 27.87
N GLN A 234 -11.08 -5.71 28.39
CA GLN A 234 -11.07 -7.18 28.46
C GLN A 234 -10.11 -7.66 29.56
N LYS A 235 -10.50 -8.71 30.28
CA LYS A 235 -9.60 -9.49 31.13
C LYS A 235 -9.08 -10.69 30.35
N LEU A 236 -7.80 -11.00 30.53
CA LEU A 236 -7.11 -12.08 29.82
C LEU A 236 -6.53 -13.07 30.83
N GLU A 237 -6.56 -14.35 30.51
CA GLU A 237 -5.86 -15.40 31.26
C GLU A 237 -4.40 -15.52 30.82
N ARG A 238 -4.13 -15.24 29.54
CA ARG A 238 -2.78 -15.28 28.93
C ARG A 238 -2.65 -14.24 27.84
N ILE A 239 -1.41 -13.82 27.58
CA ILE A 239 -1.08 -12.92 26.46
C ILE A 239 0.31 -13.25 25.92
N SER A 240 0.50 -13.05 24.62
CA SER A 240 1.80 -13.06 23.95
C SER A 240 2.14 -11.66 23.47
N ILE A 241 3.27 -11.11 23.91
CA ILE A 241 3.77 -9.79 23.53
C ILE A 241 4.82 -10.00 22.45
N TYR A 242 4.49 -9.61 21.22
CA TYR A 242 5.39 -9.74 20.08
C TYR A 242 6.39 -8.58 20.03
N PRO A 243 7.56 -8.75 19.40
CA PRO A 243 8.56 -7.71 19.30
C PRO A 243 8.05 -6.40 18.71
N ALA A 244 8.59 -5.27 19.20
CA ALA A 244 8.23 -3.93 18.72
C ALA A 244 8.78 -3.62 17.30
N ARG A 245 9.67 -4.48 16.78
CA ARG A 245 10.20 -4.39 15.40
C ARG A 245 10.23 -5.78 14.77
N HIS A 246 10.05 -5.86 13.46
CA HIS A 246 10.12 -7.12 12.73
C HIS A 246 11.55 -7.71 12.71
N PHE A 247 12.55 -6.85 12.69
CA PHE A 247 13.94 -7.26 12.64
C PHE A 247 14.50 -7.36 14.07
N VAL A 248 14.50 -8.56 14.61
CA VAL A 248 15.04 -8.87 15.94
C VAL A 248 16.24 -9.80 15.75
N THR A 249 17.39 -9.40 16.27
CA THR A 249 18.62 -10.20 16.25
C THR A 249 19.02 -10.56 17.66
N PRO A 250 19.09 -11.83 18.02
CA PRO A 250 19.62 -12.27 19.32
C PRO A 250 21.05 -11.74 19.55
N GLU A 251 21.40 -11.41 20.80
CA GLU A 251 22.69 -10.82 21.17
C GLU A 251 23.88 -11.67 20.69
N GLU A 252 23.82 -12.98 20.90
CA GLU A 252 24.86 -13.92 20.44
C GLU A 252 25.08 -13.85 18.90
N ARG A 253 24.00 -13.63 18.14
CA ARG A 253 24.05 -13.50 16.70
C ARG A 253 24.58 -12.14 16.27
N LEU A 254 24.27 -11.10 17.02
CA LEU A 254 24.76 -9.74 16.78
C LEU A 254 26.28 -9.69 16.86
N GLU A 255 26.89 -10.35 17.85
CA GLU A 255 28.36 -10.45 17.99
C GLU A 255 29.00 -11.15 16.79
N VAL A 256 28.39 -12.26 16.31
CA VAL A 256 28.86 -12.96 15.11
C VAL A 256 28.76 -12.06 13.88
N ALA A 257 27.60 -11.41 13.70
CA ALA A 257 27.38 -10.49 12.60
C ALA A 257 28.39 -9.33 12.58
N CYS A 258 28.69 -8.72 13.73
CA CYS A 258 29.69 -7.66 13.82
C CYS A 258 31.10 -8.12 13.39
N ARG A 259 31.49 -9.35 13.76
CA ARG A 259 32.76 -9.96 13.29
C ARG A 259 32.77 -10.19 11.79
N ASP A 260 31.68 -10.70 11.23
CA ASP A 260 31.56 -10.96 9.80
C ASP A 260 31.55 -9.67 8.98
N ILE A 261 30.83 -8.63 9.44
CA ILE A 261 30.83 -7.29 8.83
C ILE A 261 32.24 -6.71 8.82
N LYS A 262 32.97 -6.82 9.94
CA LYS A 262 34.36 -6.35 10.03
C LYS A 262 35.26 -7.09 9.06
N THR A 263 35.12 -8.40 8.97
CA THR A 263 35.91 -9.23 8.03
C THR A 263 35.62 -8.85 6.56
N GLU A 264 34.35 -8.62 6.22
CA GLU A 264 33.96 -8.16 4.89
C GLU A 264 34.54 -6.77 4.58
N LEU A 265 34.48 -5.84 5.58
CA LEU A 265 35.07 -4.51 5.46
C LEU A 265 36.57 -4.59 5.15
N ASP A 266 37.35 -5.32 5.97
CA ASP A 266 38.77 -5.42 5.84
C ASP A 266 39.18 -5.98 4.45
N ASN A 267 38.46 -7.00 3.98
CA ASN A 267 38.67 -7.55 2.62
C ASN A 267 38.32 -6.52 1.54
N ARG A 268 37.21 -5.78 1.68
CA ARG A 268 36.78 -4.81 0.68
C ARG A 268 37.71 -3.60 0.60
N LEU A 269 38.24 -3.16 1.74
CA LEU A 269 39.26 -2.09 1.78
C LEU A 269 40.50 -2.47 0.99
N LEU A 270 41.03 -3.69 1.16
CA LEU A 270 42.18 -4.20 0.41
C LEU A 270 41.89 -4.24 -1.11
N GLU A 271 40.66 -4.59 -1.52
CA GLU A 271 40.27 -4.57 -2.95
C GLU A 271 40.25 -3.14 -3.50
N LEU A 272 39.64 -2.18 -2.77
CA LEU A 272 39.57 -0.79 -3.20
C LEU A 272 40.94 -0.13 -3.26
N GLU A 273 41.82 -0.38 -2.29
CA GLU A 273 43.20 0.13 -2.26
C GLU A 273 44.01 -0.42 -3.45
N LYS A 274 43.92 -1.73 -3.73
CA LYS A 274 44.58 -2.35 -4.90
C LYS A 274 44.06 -1.77 -6.23
N ALA A 275 42.77 -1.35 -6.25
CA ALA A 275 42.19 -0.71 -7.43
C ALA A 275 42.48 0.80 -7.51
N GLY A 276 43.24 1.38 -6.55
CA GLY A 276 43.57 2.80 -6.49
C GLY A 276 42.39 3.71 -6.06
N LYS A 277 41.32 3.12 -5.53
CA LYS A 277 40.10 3.82 -5.07
C LYS A 277 40.23 4.22 -3.60
N LEU A 278 41.16 5.12 -3.29
CA LEU A 278 41.45 5.49 -1.89
C LEU A 278 40.36 6.27 -1.21
N LEU A 279 39.65 7.13 -1.95
CA LEU A 279 38.55 7.93 -1.42
C LEU A 279 37.37 7.03 -1.05
N GLU A 280 37.02 6.07 -1.91
CA GLU A 280 36.00 5.08 -1.70
C GLU A 280 36.33 4.18 -0.50
N ALA A 281 37.59 3.78 -0.36
CA ALA A 281 38.06 3.00 0.77
C ALA A 281 37.92 3.77 2.08
N GLN A 282 38.35 5.02 2.15
CA GLN A 282 38.21 5.88 3.35
C GLN A 282 36.76 6.09 3.73
N ARG A 283 35.90 6.39 2.78
CA ARG A 283 34.45 6.59 2.97
C ARG A 283 33.80 5.35 3.57
N LEU A 284 34.09 4.19 2.98
CA LEU A 284 33.53 2.90 3.42
C LEU A 284 34.01 2.55 4.83
N ASP A 285 35.30 2.72 5.11
CA ASP A 285 35.90 2.43 6.42
C ASP A 285 35.26 3.27 7.51
N GLN A 286 35.22 4.59 7.34
CA GLN A 286 34.66 5.52 8.32
C GLN A 286 33.19 5.20 8.61
N ARG A 287 32.37 4.98 7.60
CA ARG A 287 30.97 4.70 7.77
C ARG A 287 30.72 3.37 8.45
N THR A 288 31.39 2.32 7.99
CA THR A 288 31.12 0.97 8.49
C THR A 288 31.62 0.79 9.93
N ARG A 289 32.75 1.42 10.32
CA ARG A 289 33.22 1.38 11.71
C ARG A 289 32.27 2.09 12.65
N TYR A 290 31.75 3.25 12.24
CA TYR A 290 30.73 3.95 13.02
C TYR A 290 29.46 3.10 13.18
N ASP A 291 28.96 2.48 12.09
CA ASP A 291 27.81 1.60 12.15
C ASP A 291 28.05 0.37 13.06
N LEU A 292 29.28 -0.18 13.07
CA LEU A 292 29.69 -1.28 13.96
C LEU A 292 29.69 -0.87 15.44
N GLU A 293 30.20 0.32 15.78
CA GLU A 293 30.16 0.84 17.14
C GLU A 293 28.70 0.99 17.62
N MET A 294 27.83 1.55 16.78
CA MET A 294 26.40 1.68 17.11
C MET A 294 25.71 0.32 17.29
N LEU A 295 26.04 -0.67 16.48
CA LEU A 295 25.49 -2.03 16.60
C LEU A 295 25.95 -2.70 17.90
N GLN A 296 27.19 -2.50 18.33
CA GLN A 296 27.75 -3.09 19.54
C GLN A 296 27.22 -2.43 20.82
N GLU A 297 27.11 -1.10 20.83
CA GLU A 297 26.72 -0.34 22.03
C GLU A 297 25.20 -0.25 22.22
N VAL A 298 24.45 -0.11 21.11
CA VAL A 298 23.00 0.17 21.12
C VAL A 298 22.17 -0.98 20.53
N GLY A 299 22.82 -1.92 19.85
CA GLY A 299 22.13 -3.00 19.11
C GLY A 299 21.47 -2.55 17.82
N TYR A 300 21.68 -1.31 17.38
CA TYR A 300 21.03 -0.73 16.20
C TYR A 300 21.87 0.39 15.58
N CYS A 301 21.84 0.52 14.25
CA CYS A 301 22.40 1.65 13.53
C CYS A 301 21.46 2.14 12.42
N ASN A 302 21.65 3.39 11.97
CA ASN A 302 20.90 3.91 10.83
C ASN A 302 21.29 3.19 9.54
N GLY A 303 20.27 2.58 8.86
CA GLY A 303 20.52 1.77 7.68
C GLY A 303 20.92 0.33 8.02
N VAL A 304 20.55 -0.17 9.21
CA VAL A 304 20.80 -1.55 9.68
C VAL A 304 20.39 -2.61 8.66
N GLU A 305 19.39 -2.31 7.84
CA GLU A 305 18.94 -3.18 6.74
C GLU A 305 20.04 -3.51 5.71
N ASN A 306 21.06 -2.65 5.57
CA ASN A 306 22.20 -2.93 4.67
C ASN A 306 23.10 -4.05 5.19
N TYR A 307 23.00 -4.38 6.48
CA TYR A 307 23.72 -5.49 7.12
C TYR A 307 22.82 -6.72 7.34
N SER A 308 21.61 -6.73 6.79
CA SER A 308 20.59 -7.77 7.01
C SER A 308 21.08 -9.19 6.67
N ARG A 309 21.99 -9.36 5.70
CA ARG A 309 22.60 -10.65 5.39
C ARG A 309 23.36 -11.22 6.57
N HIS A 310 24.23 -10.44 7.20
CA HIS A 310 25.04 -10.84 8.35
C HIS A 310 24.18 -11.05 9.59
N LEU A 311 23.28 -10.10 9.85
CA LEU A 311 22.35 -10.15 10.99
C LEU A 311 21.41 -11.36 10.93
N ALA A 312 20.97 -11.77 9.75
CA ALA A 312 20.20 -12.99 9.53
C ALA A 312 21.08 -14.26 9.38
N GLY A 313 22.40 -14.13 9.25
CA GLY A 313 23.36 -15.22 9.00
C GLY A 313 23.12 -15.94 7.68
N ARG A 314 22.63 -15.23 6.67
CA ARG A 314 22.43 -15.76 5.33
C ARG A 314 23.77 -15.81 4.55
N LEU A 315 23.87 -16.77 3.64
CA LEU A 315 24.95 -16.81 2.68
C LEU A 315 24.78 -15.72 1.61
N ALA A 316 25.88 -15.39 0.92
CA ALA A 316 25.82 -14.41 -0.17
C ALA A 316 24.85 -14.89 -1.27
N GLY A 317 23.94 -14.01 -1.69
CA GLY A 317 22.96 -14.29 -2.72
C GLY A 317 21.68 -15.04 -2.24
N GLU A 318 21.65 -15.52 -1.01
CA GLU A 318 20.41 -16.11 -0.46
C GLU A 318 19.27 -15.10 -0.38
N PRO A 319 18.02 -15.53 -0.70
CA PRO A 319 16.85 -14.65 -0.64
C PRO A 319 16.55 -14.19 0.80
N PRO A 320 16.08 -12.95 0.99
CA PRO A 320 15.60 -12.52 2.30
C PRO A 320 14.28 -13.19 2.66
N GLU A 321 14.02 -13.35 3.96
CA GLU A 321 12.69 -13.69 4.44
C GLU A 321 11.78 -12.47 4.36
N CYS A 322 10.60 -12.68 3.79
CA CYS A 322 9.60 -11.66 3.48
C CYS A 322 8.26 -12.01 4.13
N LEU A 323 7.24 -11.22 3.90
CA LEU A 323 5.90 -11.51 4.43
C LEU A 323 5.40 -12.91 4.06
N VAL A 324 5.70 -13.39 2.86
CA VAL A 324 5.27 -14.73 2.39
C VAL A 324 5.82 -15.87 3.24
N ASP A 325 6.92 -15.65 3.93
CA ASP A 325 7.54 -16.64 4.83
C ASP A 325 6.85 -16.73 6.20
N TYR A 326 5.97 -15.78 6.53
CA TYR A 326 5.13 -15.79 7.73
C TYR A 326 3.86 -16.61 7.56
N PHE A 327 3.48 -16.92 6.30
CA PHE A 327 2.32 -17.74 6.01
C PHE A 327 2.60 -19.23 6.28
N PRO A 328 1.59 -20.00 6.70
CA PRO A 328 1.70 -21.45 6.76
C PRO A 328 1.83 -22.05 5.35
N GLN A 329 2.29 -23.30 5.25
CA GLN A 329 2.59 -23.91 3.94
C GLN A 329 1.41 -24.01 2.96
N ASP A 330 0.18 -24.07 3.47
CA ASP A 330 -1.05 -24.27 2.67
C ASP A 330 -1.77 -22.95 2.27
N TRP A 331 -1.09 -21.83 2.31
CA TRP A 331 -1.69 -20.53 1.98
C TRP A 331 -2.06 -20.39 0.51
N LEU A 332 -3.04 -19.51 0.24
CA LEU A 332 -3.51 -19.15 -1.09
C LEU A 332 -3.01 -17.75 -1.48
N LEU A 333 -2.50 -17.61 -2.70
CA LEU A 333 -2.21 -16.32 -3.31
C LEU A 333 -3.35 -15.89 -4.25
N VAL A 334 -3.82 -14.67 -4.10
CA VAL A 334 -4.69 -13.98 -5.07
C VAL A 334 -3.95 -12.76 -5.58
N VAL A 335 -3.73 -12.68 -6.89
CA VAL A 335 -3.06 -11.52 -7.52
C VAL A 335 -4.10 -10.69 -8.24
N ASP A 336 -4.49 -9.57 -7.64
CA ASP A 336 -5.44 -8.66 -8.25
C ASP A 336 -4.76 -7.76 -9.28
N GLU A 337 -5.50 -7.44 -10.35
CA GLU A 337 -4.99 -6.75 -11.56
C GLU A 337 -3.64 -7.36 -11.99
N SER A 338 -3.62 -8.68 -12.17
CA SER A 338 -2.40 -9.49 -12.36
C SER A 338 -1.53 -9.01 -13.52
N HIS A 339 -2.15 -8.49 -14.59
CA HIS A 339 -1.45 -7.90 -15.74
C HIS A 339 -0.55 -6.69 -15.39
N VAL A 340 -0.72 -6.09 -14.20
CA VAL A 340 0.15 -5.03 -13.65
C VAL A 340 1.03 -5.59 -12.53
N SER A 341 0.45 -6.38 -11.61
CA SER A 341 1.14 -6.89 -10.43
C SER A 341 2.27 -7.88 -10.77
N VAL A 342 2.05 -8.77 -11.75
CA VAL A 342 3.08 -9.76 -12.18
C VAL A 342 4.31 -9.08 -12.80
N PRO A 343 4.18 -8.13 -13.75
CA PRO A 343 5.33 -7.35 -14.23
C PRO A 343 6.07 -6.57 -13.14
N GLN A 344 5.37 -6.07 -12.11
CA GLN A 344 6.01 -5.41 -10.98
C GLN A 344 6.90 -6.39 -10.18
N ILE A 345 6.42 -7.60 -9.88
CA ILE A 345 7.23 -8.64 -9.22
C ILE A 345 8.52 -8.88 -10.00
N ARG A 346 8.44 -8.95 -11.34
CA ARG A 346 9.61 -9.16 -12.21
C ARG A 346 10.60 -8.00 -12.21
N GLY A 347 10.09 -6.77 -12.17
CA GLY A 347 10.89 -5.55 -12.32
C GLY A 347 11.62 -5.09 -11.06
N MET A 348 11.09 -5.40 -9.86
CA MET A 348 11.57 -4.84 -8.59
C MET A 348 13.03 -5.17 -8.29
N TYR A 349 13.45 -6.42 -8.49
CA TYR A 349 14.81 -6.85 -8.21
C TYR A 349 15.85 -6.07 -9.02
N ASN A 350 15.66 -5.96 -10.33
CA ASN A 350 16.64 -5.32 -11.23
C ASN A 350 16.80 -3.82 -10.92
N GLY A 351 15.71 -3.12 -10.60
CA GLY A 351 15.76 -1.71 -10.23
C GLY A 351 16.54 -1.47 -8.94
N ASP A 352 16.33 -2.30 -7.91
CA ASP A 352 17.04 -2.20 -6.63
C ASP A 352 18.54 -2.52 -6.79
N GLN A 353 18.89 -3.59 -7.52
CA GLN A 353 20.26 -4.02 -7.74
C GLN A 353 21.08 -2.98 -8.51
N SER A 354 20.52 -2.37 -9.55
CA SER A 354 21.21 -1.34 -10.34
C SER A 354 21.63 -0.16 -9.45
N ARG A 355 20.75 0.31 -8.59
CA ARG A 355 21.02 1.39 -7.64
C ARG A 355 22.09 1.00 -6.61
N LYS A 356 21.97 -0.17 -5.99
CA LYS A 356 22.91 -0.65 -4.95
C LYS A 356 24.30 -0.93 -5.50
N LYS A 357 24.41 -1.44 -6.71
CA LYS A 357 25.69 -1.66 -7.36
C LYS A 357 26.50 -0.36 -7.45
N VAL A 358 25.86 0.74 -7.83
CA VAL A 358 26.51 2.06 -7.89
C VAL A 358 27.02 2.48 -6.51
N LEU A 359 26.22 2.31 -5.45
CA LEU A 359 26.63 2.62 -4.08
C LEU A 359 27.81 1.78 -3.59
N ILE A 360 27.84 0.49 -3.93
CA ILE A 360 28.92 -0.45 -3.58
C ILE A 360 30.20 -0.11 -4.34
N ASP A 361 30.11 0.15 -5.65
CA ASP A 361 31.25 0.43 -6.53
C ASP A 361 31.97 1.74 -6.15
N HIS A 362 31.26 2.68 -5.49
CA HIS A 362 31.77 3.98 -5.06
C HIS A 362 31.97 4.08 -3.52
N GLY A 363 32.03 2.95 -2.81
CA GLY A 363 32.41 2.90 -1.39
C GLY A 363 31.37 3.47 -0.40
N PHE A 364 30.10 3.58 -0.78
CA PHE A 364 29.05 4.00 0.13
C PHE A 364 28.47 2.83 0.96
N ARG A 365 28.53 1.61 0.43
CA ARG A 365 28.03 0.39 1.06
C ARG A 365 28.93 -0.80 0.84
N LEU A 366 28.88 -1.76 1.79
CA LEU A 366 29.54 -3.06 1.63
C LEU A 366 28.86 -3.90 0.54
N PRO A 367 29.56 -4.87 -0.08
CA PRO A 367 28.96 -5.79 -1.04
C PRO A 367 27.71 -6.52 -0.52
N SER A 368 27.67 -6.86 0.78
CA SER A 368 26.53 -7.50 1.43
C SER A 368 25.24 -6.69 1.38
N ALA A 369 25.32 -5.37 1.21
CA ALA A 369 24.12 -4.51 1.04
C ALA A 369 23.30 -4.89 -0.20
N ALA A 370 23.89 -5.53 -1.21
CA ALA A 370 23.18 -6.06 -2.36
C ALA A 370 22.17 -7.16 -1.99
N ASP A 371 22.38 -7.87 -0.87
CA ASP A 371 21.50 -8.95 -0.39
C ASP A 371 20.31 -8.44 0.47
N ASN A 372 20.27 -7.15 0.79
CA ASN A 372 19.04 -6.48 1.26
C ASN A 372 18.19 -6.08 0.05
N ARG A 373 17.45 -6.99 -0.49
CA ARG A 373 16.77 -6.88 -1.79
C ARG A 373 15.37 -7.46 -1.75
N PRO A 374 14.51 -7.10 -2.70
CA PRO A 374 13.28 -7.86 -2.91
C PRO A 374 13.61 -9.26 -3.43
N LEU A 375 12.67 -10.17 -3.29
CA LEU A 375 12.76 -11.48 -3.93
C LEU A 375 12.88 -11.32 -5.45
N LYS A 376 13.66 -12.20 -6.06
CA LYS A 376 13.59 -12.40 -7.52
C LYS A 376 12.24 -13.01 -7.88
N SER A 377 11.81 -12.81 -9.12
CA SER A 377 10.55 -13.38 -9.60
C SER A 377 10.48 -14.90 -9.38
N GLU A 378 11.56 -15.60 -9.73
CA GLU A 378 11.65 -17.06 -9.60
C GLU A 378 11.58 -17.50 -8.14
N GLU A 379 12.27 -16.78 -7.23
CA GLU A 379 12.26 -17.04 -5.79
C GLU A 379 10.85 -16.85 -5.19
N PHE A 380 10.15 -15.79 -5.63
CA PHE A 380 8.76 -15.55 -5.20
C PHE A 380 7.83 -16.69 -5.62
N TRP A 381 7.86 -17.04 -6.93
CA TRP A 381 6.98 -18.09 -7.44
C TRP A 381 7.31 -19.48 -6.88
N GLN A 382 8.55 -19.76 -6.46
CA GLN A 382 8.90 -21.01 -5.76
C GLN A 382 8.21 -21.14 -4.40
N LYS A 383 7.95 -20.01 -3.71
CA LYS A 383 7.25 -19.99 -2.41
C LYS A 383 5.72 -20.09 -2.54
N VAL A 384 5.17 -19.92 -3.75
CA VAL A 384 3.73 -19.95 -4.02
C VAL A 384 3.28 -21.37 -4.39
N ASN A 385 2.39 -21.96 -3.58
CA ASN A 385 1.80 -23.25 -3.86
C ASN A 385 0.66 -23.16 -4.86
N GLN A 386 -0.34 -22.32 -4.59
CA GLN A 386 -1.49 -22.11 -5.44
C GLN A 386 -1.80 -20.62 -5.58
N CYS A 387 -2.20 -20.21 -6.79
CA CYS A 387 -2.48 -18.83 -7.11
C CYS A 387 -3.72 -18.68 -8.00
N ILE A 388 -4.53 -17.66 -7.71
CA ILE A 388 -5.58 -17.15 -8.59
C ILE A 388 -5.13 -15.81 -9.13
N PHE A 389 -4.95 -15.71 -10.46
CA PHE A 389 -4.77 -14.45 -11.14
C PHE A 389 -6.15 -13.83 -11.42
N VAL A 390 -6.34 -12.58 -11.03
CA VAL A 390 -7.60 -11.85 -11.22
C VAL A 390 -7.35 -10.66 -12.12
N SER A 391 -8.01 -10.60 -13.27
CA SER A 391 -7.88 -9.47 -14.20
C SER A 391 -9.03 -9.41 -15.19
N ALA A 392 -9.35 -8.21 -15.67
CA ALA A 392 -10.20 -8.03 -16.85
C ALA A 392 -9.44 -8.26 -18.17
N THR A 393 -8.11 -8.18 -18.12
CA THR A 393 -7.17 -8.26 -19.24
C THR A 393 -5.88 -8.96 -18.82
N PRO A 394 -5.92 -10.26 -18.48
CA PRO A 394 -4.75 -10.99 -18.01
C PRO A 394 -3.60 -10.94 -19.02
N GLY A 395 -2.37 -11.07 -18.52
CA GLY A 395 -1.17 -11.14 -19.35
C GLY A 395 -0.98 -12.51 -20.00
N ASP A 396 -0.12 -12.57 -21.01
CA ASP A 396 0.14 -13.82 -21.72
C ASP A 396 0.76 -14.87 -20.80
N TRP A 397 1.65 -14.43 -19.91
CA TRP A 397 2.29 -15.31 -18.94
C TRP A 397 1.29 -15.94 -17.95
N GLU A 398 0.31 -15.16 -17.43
CA GLU A 398 -0.74 -15.69 -16.54
C GLU A 398 -1.60 -16.72 -17.27
N LEU A 399 -1.93 -16.47 -18.54
CA LEU A 399 -2.70 -17.39 -19.38
C LEU A 399 -1.92 -18.68 -19.66
N GLU A 400 -0.65 -18.58 -19.99
CA GLU A 400 0.26 -19.74 -20.18
C GLU A 400 0.37 -20.57 -18.91
N GLN A 401 0.62 -19.93 -17.75
CA GLN A 401 0.72 -20.64 -16.47
C GLN A 401 -0.59 -21.32 -16.06
N SER A 402 -1.72 -20.74 -16.45
CA SER A 402 -3.03 -21.29 -16.13
C SER A 402 -3.44 -22.48 -17.03
N GLU A 403 -2.74 -22.77 -18.12
CA GLU A 403 -2.95 -23.96 -18.97
C GLU A 403 -4.44 -24.20 -19.29
N ASN A 404 -5.17 -23.28 -19.84
CA ASN A 404 -6.61 -23.34 -20.10
C ASN A 404 -7.54 -23.36 -18.87
N ARG A 405 -7.01 -23.26 -17.64
CA ARG A 405 -7.83 -23.07 -16.43
C ARG A 405 -8.22 -21.59 -16.29
N ILE A 406 -8.93 -21.10 -17.30
CA ILE A 406 -9.43 -19.73 -17.39
C ILE A 406 -10.91 -19.76 -17.06
N VAL A 407 -11.31 -19.03 -16.04
CA VAL A 407 -12.70 -18.87 -15.63
C VAL A 407 -13.16 -17.48 -16.05
N GLU A 408 -14.10 -17.41 -17.00
CA GLU A 408 -14.69 -16.14 -17.41
C GLU A 408 -15.82 -15.71 -16.47
N GLN A 409 -15.86 -14.42 -16.17
CA GLN A 409 -16.91 -13.77 -15.40
C GLN A 409 -17.26 -12.44 -16.08
N ILE A 410 -18.25 -12.47 -16.97
CA ILE A 410 -18.61 -11.36 -17.85
C ILE A 410 -19.90 -10.68 -17.38
N ILE A 411 -20.84 -11.45 -16.85
CA ILE A 411 -22.16 -10.96 -16.46
C ILE A 411 -22.07 -10.02 -15.24
N ARG A 412 -22.58 -8.80 -15.41
CA ARG A 412 -22.78 -7.85 -14.31
C ARG A 412 -24.15 -8.06 -13.69
N PRO A 413 -24.25 -8.25 -12.37
CA PRO A 413 -25.53 -8.40 -11.68
C PRO A 413 -26.51 -7.24 -11.91
N THR A 414 -26.00 -6.04 -12.16
CA THR A 414 -26.78 -4.83 -12.45
C THR A 414 -27.40 -4.77 -13.85
N GLY A 415 -27.00 -5.68 -14.74
CA GLY A 415 -27.43 -5.70 -16.13
C GLY A 415 -26.79 -4.63 -17.03
N VAL A 416 -25.89 -3.79 -16.50
CA VAL A 416 -25.25 -2.71 -17.28
C VAL A 416 -24.35 -3.29 -18.37
N LEU A 417 -24.56 -2.86 -19.60
CA LEU A 417 -23.81 -3.31 -20.78
C LEU A 417 -22.41 -2.66 -20.83
N ASP A 418 -21.47 -3.31 -21.53
CA ASP A 418 -20.21 -2.66 -21.90
C ASP A 418 -20.49 -1.43 -22.77
N PRO A 419 -19.61 -0.39 -22.75
CA PRO A 419 -19.82 0.84 -23.48
C PRO A 419 -19.95 0.62 -24.98
N GLU A 420 -20.78 1.42 -25.63
CA GLU A 420 -20.80 1.51 -27.08
C GLU A 420 -19.57 2.28 -27.56
N ILE A 421 -18.89 1.75 -28.60
CA ILE A 421 -17.63 2.31 -29.09
C ILE A 421 -17.87 2.97 -30.46
N PHE A 422 -17.42 4.22 -30.56
CA PHE A 422 -17.40 4.99 -31.80
C PHE A 422 -15.95 5.30 -32.18
N VAL A 423 -15.62 5.14 -33.45
CA VAL A 423 -14.33 5.58 -34.00
C VAL A 423 -14.59 6.82 -34.83
N ARG A 424 -13.85 7.90 -34.56
CA ARG A 424 -13.97 9.18 -35.23
C ARG A 424 -12.60 9.66 -35.72
N PRO A 425 -12.53 10.50 -36.79
CA PRO A 425 -11.26 11.01 -37.29
C PRO A 425 -10.57 11.93 -36.28
N THR A 426 -9.25 12.09 -36.44
CA THR A 426 -8.45 13.00 -35.60
C THR A 426 -8.63 14.45 -36.03
N GLU A 427 -8.98 14.69 -37.31
CA GLU A 427 -9.28 16.06 -37.80
C GLU A 427 -10.55 16.59 -37.11
N GLY A 428 -10.43 17.74 -36.43
CA GLY A 428 -11.50 18.36 -35.66
C GLY A 428 -11.86 17.65 -34.35
N GLN A 429 -11.06 16.69 -33.88
CA GLN A 429 -11.33 15.89 -32.67
C GLN A 429 -11.62 16.71 -31.42
N VAL A 430 -10.99 17.90 -31.27
CA VAL A 430 -11.17 18.74 -30.08
C VAL A 430 -12.54 19.45 -30.12
N ASP A 431 -12.97 19.92 -31.28
CA ASP A 431 -14.27 20.57 -31.42
C ASP A 431 -15.43 19.57 -31.32
N ASP A 432 -15.27 18.39 -31.90
CA ASP A 432 -16.21 17.28 -31.76
C ASP A 432 -16.34 16.86 -30.30
N LEU A 433 -15.20 16.67 -29.62
CA LEU A 433 -15.16 16.31 -28.19
C LEU A 433 -15.81 17.40 -27.31
N LEU A 434 -15.61 18.69 -27.63
CA LEU A 434 -16.26 19.79 -26.91
C LEU A 434 -17.79 19.72 -27.02
N GLY A 435 -18.32 19.31 -28.18
CA GLY A 435 -19.74 19.05 -28.39
C GLY A 435 -20.26 17.95 -27.46
N GLU A 436 -19.57 16.81 -27.42
CA GLU A 436 -19.91 15.66 -26.56
C GLU A 436 -19.82 16.01 -25.07
N ILE A 437 -18.79 16.76 -24.65
CA ILE A 437 -18.66 17.22 -23.27
C ILE A 437 -19.85 18.08 -22.85
N LYS A 438 -20.24 19.08 -23.67
CA LYS A 438 -21.38 19.96 -23.37
C LYS A 438 -22.70 19.19 -23.21
N GLU A 439 -22.89 18.15 -24.01
CA GLU A 439 -24.06 17.30 -23.88
C GLU A 439 -24.06 16.53 -22.56
N ARG A 440 -22.91 15.92 -22.17
CA ARG A 440 -22.79 15.17 -20.91
C ARG A 440 -22.92 16.06 -19.69
N VAL A 441 -22.29 17.23 -19.70
CA VAL A 441 -22.40 18.23 -18.62
C VAL A 441 -23.86 18.66 -18.42
N ARG A 442 -24.62 18.89 -19.51
CA ARG A 442 -26.04 19.22 -19.43
C ARG A 442 -26.88 18.12 -18.78
N LEU A 443 -26.44 16.85 -18.93
CA LEU A 443 -27.08 15.68 -18.31
C LEU A 443 -26.56 15.39 -16.90
N ASN A 444 -25.66 16.23 -16.36
CA ASN A 444 -24.97 16.06 -15.08
C ASN A 444 -24.14 14.76 -15.01
N GLU A 445 -23.55 14.36 -16.13
CA GLU A 445 -22.67 13.20 -16.27
C GLU A 445 -21.19 13.63 -16.31
N ARG A 446 -20.29 12.70 -16.07
CA ARG A 446 -18.84 12.97 -16.04
C ARG A 446 -18.16 12.38 -17.26
N VAL A 447 -17.06 13.04 -17.66
CA VAL A 447 -16.27 12.66 -18.84
C VAL A 447 -14.83 12.40 -18.45
N LEU A 448 -14.25 11.31 -18.96
CA LEU A 448 -12.82 11.01 -18.85
C LEU A 448 -12.17 11.16 -20.24
N ILE A 449 -11.01 11.84 -20.28
CA ILE A 449 -10.25 12.03 -21.52
C ILE A 449 -8.83 11.54 -21.33
N THR A 450 -8.33 10.73 -22.25
CA THR A 450 -6.94 10.27 -22.24
C THR A 450 -6.14 10.85 -23.38
N THR A 451 -4.98 11.42 -23.05
CA THR A 451 -4.01 11.97 -24.00
C THR A 451 -2.72 11.13 -24.02
N LEU A 452 -1.82 11.39 -24.96
CA LEU A 452 -0.52 10.71 -25.04
C LEU A 452 0.56 11.34 -24.20
N THR A 453 0.50 12.66 -23.99
CA THR A 453 1.55 13.41 -23.29
C THR A 453 0.97 14.33 -22.20
N LYS A 454 1.79 14.66 -21.20
CA LYS A 454 1.44 15.61 -20.15
C LYS A 454 1.08 16.98 -20.74
N ARG A 455 1.92 17.47 -21.66
CA ARG A 455 1.70 18.76 -22.31
C ARG A 455 0.35 18.83 -23.02
N MET A 456 -0.01 17.79 -23.77
CA MET A 456 -1.32 17.71 -24.43
C MET A 456 -2.47 17.73 -23.41
N ALA A 457 -2.30 17.09 -22.24
CA ALA A 457 -3.32 17.15 -21.18
C ALA A 457 -3.46 18.56 -20.60
N GLU A 458 -2.36 19.27 -20.41
CA GLU A 458 -2.31 20.64 -19.91
C GLU A 458 -2.93 21.61 -20.91
N ASP A 459 -2.47 21.59 -22.16
CA ASP A 459 -2.97 22.44 -23.25
C ASP A 459 -4.49 22.24 -23.47
N LEU A 460 -4.98 20.98 -23.44
CA LEU A 460 -6.41 20.67 -23.56
C LEU A 460 -7.21 21.15 -22.35
N THR A 461 -6.64 21.08 -21.14
CA THR A 461 -7.29 21.56 -19.93
C THR A 461 -7.49 23.07 -20.00
N GLU A 462 -6.46 23.83 -20.36
CA GLU A 462 -6.52 25.28 -20.53
C GLU A 462 -7.57 25.67 -21.60
N TYR A 463 -7.53 25.02 -22.76
CA TYR A 463 -8.49 25.24 -23.83
C TYR A 463 -9.96 25.01 -23.40
N LEU A 464 -10.23 23.96 -22.62
CA LEU A 464 -11.59 23.67 -22.13
C LEU A 464 -12.03 24.65 -21.03
N GLN A 465 -11.11 25.08 -20.15
CA GLN A 465 -11.37 26.11 -19.13
C GLN A 465 -11.76 27.43 -19.75
N GLU A 466 -11.03 27.89 -20.78
CA GLU A 466 -11.37 29.12 -21.53
C GLU A 466 -12.78 29.10 -22.14
N ARG A 467 -13.33 27.89 -22.39
CA ARG A 467 -14.70 27.70 -22.89
C ARG A 467 -15.74 27.45 -21.80
N GLY A 468 -15.37 27.68 -20.55
CA GLY A 468 -16.26 27.60 -19.40
C GLY A 468 -16.59 26.17 -18.95
N ILE A 469 -15.81 25.16 -19.35
CA ILE A 469 -15.97 23.79 -18.86
C ILE A 469 -15.17 23.64 -17.55
N LYS A 470 -15.81 23.04 -16.54
CA LYS A 470 -15.15 22.70 -15.28
C LYS A 470 -14.31 21.44 -15.50
N VAL A 471 -13.00 21.60 -15.65
CA VAL A 471 -12.07 20.53 -15.98
C VAL A 471 -10.86 20.55 -15.07
N ARG A 472 -10.35 19.36 -14.73
CA ARG A 472 -9.04 19.17 -14.10
C ARG A 472 -8.21 18.16 -14.88
N TYR A 473 -6.89 18.25 -14.75
CA TYR A 473 -5.99 17.23 -15.28
C TYR A 473 -5.27 16.50 -14.16
N LEU A 474 -4.83 15.29 -14.44
CA LEU A 474 -4.16 14.40 -13.51
C LEU A 474 -2.91 13.81 -14.15
N HIS A 475 -1.75 13.94 -13.50
CA HIS A 475 -0.48 13.40 -13.97
C HIS A 475 0.27 12.62 -12.89
N SER A 476 1.38 11.96 -13.27
CA SER A 476 2.13 11.05 -12.40
C SER A 476 2.80 11.70 -11.18
N GLU A 477 2.95 13.03 -11.17
CA GLU A 477 3.62 13.78 -10.09
C GLU A 477 2.67 14.21 -8.97
N ILE A 478 1.35 14.07 -9.17
CA ILE A 478 0.36 14.36 -8.15
C ILE A 478 0.44 13.29 -7.06
N GLN A 479 0.56 13.74 -5.81
CA GLN A 479 0.65 12.86 -4.64
C GLN A 479 -0.62 12.02 -4.47
N SER A 480 -0.48 10.85 -3.86
CA SER A 480 -1.58 9.87 -3.72
C SER A 480 -2.82 10.43 -3.03
N ILE A 481 -2.64 11.32 -2.05
CA ILE A 481 -3.76 11.95 -1.31
C ILE A 481 -4.51 12.94 -2.21
N GLN A 482 -3.82 13.87 -2.86
CA GLN A 482 -4.41 14.83 -3.78
C GLN A 482 -5.15 14.15 -4.94
N ARG A 483 -4.65 12.99 -5.37
CA ARG A 483 -5.31 12.19 -6.39
C ARG A 483 -6.67 11.66 -5.94
N ILE A 484 -6.78 11.21 -4.69
CA ILE A 484 -8.05 10.75 -4.10
C ILE A 484 -9.04 11.92 -4.01
N GLU A 485 -8.59 13.10 -3.62
CA GLU A 485 -9.40 14.32 -3.57
C GLU A 485 -9.94 14.71 -4.95
N ILE A 486 -9.07 14.72 -5.98
CA ILE A 486 -9.49 15.01 -7.36
C ILE A 486 -10.57 14.01 -7.83
N ILE A 487 -10.44 12.74 -7.50
CA ILE A 487 -11.42 11.72 -7.86
C ILE A 487 -12.74 11.94 -7.12
N GLN A 488 -12.68 12.29 -5.84
CA GLN A 488 -13.87 12.60 -5.05
C GLN A 488 -14.57 13.85 -5.58
N ASP A 489 -13.84 14.91 -5.88
CA ASP A 489 -14.37 16.14 -6.49
C ASP A 489 -15.06 15.88 -7.83
N LEU A 490 -14.53 14.96 -8.67
CA LEU A 490 -15.20 14.54 -9.90
C LEU A 490 -16.54 13.85 -9.61
N ARG A 491 -16.56 12.96 -8.63
CA ARG A 491 -17.78 12.23 -8.22
C ARG A 491 -18.84 13.17 -7.65
N GLU A 492 -18.43 14.13 -6.84
CA GLU A 492 -19.32 15.13 -6.24
C GLU A 492 -19.77 16.21 -7.23
N GLY A 493 -19.14 16.29 -8.40
CA GLY A 493 -19.49 17.26 -9.43
C GLY A 493 -18.92 18.64 -9.22
N VAL A 494 -17.85 18.76 -8.45
CA VAL A 494 -17.09 20.01 -8.34
C VAL A 494 -16.55 20.43 -9.71
N PHE A 495 -16.19 19.41 -10.52
CA PHE A 495 -15.86 19.56 -11.93
C PHE A 495 -16.41 18.39 -12.75
N ASP A 496 -16.50 18.53 -14.07
CA ASP A 496 -17.23 17.63 -14.94
C ASP A 496 -16.32 16.74 -15.81
N VAL A 497 -15.10 17.20 -16.08
CA VAL A 497 -14.15 16.56 -17.00
C VAL A 497 -12.82 16.31 -16.32
N LEU A 498 -12.32 15.08 -16.40
CA LEU A 498 -10.98 14.71 -15.95
C LEU A 498 -10.13 14.29 -17.14
N ILE A 499 -8.97 14.97 -17.30
CA ILE A 499 -8.01 14.69 -18.38
C ILE A 499 -6.75 14.06 -17.80
N GLY A 500 -6.13 13.13 -18.53
CA GLY A 500 -4.81 12.63 -18.15
C GLY A 500 -4.18 11.65 -19.13
N VAL A 501 -2.89 11.37 -18.90
CA VAL A 501 -2.08 10.53 -19.78
C VAL A 501 -2.25 9.04 -19.47
N ASN A 502 -2.30 8.69 -18.22
CA ASN A 502 -2.34 7.29 -17.74
C ASN A 502 -3.28 7.13 -16.55
N LEU A 503 -4.37 7.89 -16.57
CA LEU A 503 -5.31 8.03 -15.46
C LEU A 503 -5.90 6.72 -14.95
N LEU A 504 -5.97 5.74 -15.83
CA LEU A 504 -7.02 4.74 -15.76
C LEU A 504 -6.52 3.33 -15.46
N ARG A 505 -5.22 3.20 -15.15
CA ARG A 505 -4.63 1.91 -14.75
C ARG A 505 -4.99 1.50 -13.32
N GLU A 506 -5.47 2.41 -12.51
CA GLU A 506 -5.62 2.17 -11.07
C GLU A 506 -7.10 2.14 -10.71
N GLY A 507 -7.68 0.98 -10.57
CA GLY A 507 -8.90 0.59 -9.86
C GLY A 507 -10.03 1.61 -9.56
N LEU A 508 -10.14 2.70 -10.34
CA LEU A 508 -11.12 3.75 -10.10
C LEU A 508 -12.53 3.26 -10.37
N ASP A 509 -13.38 3.37 -9.38
CA ASP A 509 -14.81 3.09 -9.47
C ASP A 509 -15.58 4.40 -9.63
N LEU A 510 -15.94 4.74 -10.88
CA LEU A 510 -16.59 5.99 -11.25
C LEU A 510 -17.91 5.72 -11.97
N PRO A 511 -18.98 5.36 -11.27
CA PRO A 511 -20.29 5.09 -11.89
C PRO A 511 -20.92 6.32 -12.54
N GLU A 512 -20.44 7.52 -12.22
CA GLU A 512 -20.92 8.79 -12.77
C GLU A 512 -20.37 9.08 -14.19
N VAL A 513 -19.35 8.34 -14.62
CA VAL A 513 -18.71 8.54 -15.93
C VAL A 513 -19.51 7.86 -17.04
N SER A 514 -20.09 8.64 -17.94
CA SER A 514 -20.84 8.18 -19.09
C SER A 514 -20.03 8.18 -20.40
N LEU A 515 -18.98 9.01 -20.49
CA LEU A 515 -18.15 9.11 -21.67
C LEU A 515 -16.67 8.94 -21.36
N VAL A 516 -16.01 8.11 -22.13
CA VAL A 516 -14.55 7.99 -22.19
C VAL A 516 -14.08 8.37 -23.58
N ALA A 517 -13.24 9.40 -23.69
CA ALA A 517 -12.64 9.81 -24.94
C ALA A 517 -11.14 9.48 -24.97
N ILE A 518 -10.69 8.83 -26.03
CA ILE A 518 -9.29 8.45 -26.22
C ILE A 518 -8.78 9.18 -27.46
N LEU A 519 -7.96 10.20 -27.24
CA LEU A 519 -7.35 10.97 -28.33
C LEU A 519 -6.16 10.21 -28.90
N ASP A 520 -5.93 10.39 -30.21
CA ASP A 520 -4.83 9.74 -30.94
C ASP A 520 -4.77 8.23 -30.64
N SER A 521 -5.90 7.54 -30.76
CA SER A 521 -6.02 6.12 -30.42
C SER A 521 -5.28 5.19 -31.38
N ASP A 522 -4.95 5.68 -32.58
CA ASP A 522 -4.19 4.97 -33.63
C ASP A 522 -2.67 5.10 -33.49
N LYS A 523 -2.17 5.88 -32.54
CA LYS A 523 -0.73 5.97 -32.25
C LYS A 523 -0.30 4.79 -31.40
N GLU A 524 0.10 3.69 -32.04
CA GLU A 524 0.49 2.48 -31.34
C GLU A 524 1.57 2.71 -30.30
N GLY A 525 1.45 2.02 -29.15
CA GLY A 525 2.35 2.10 -28.05
C GLY A 525 1.71 1.56 -26.77
N PHE A 526 2.46 1.57 -25.67
CA PHE A 526 2.01 1.00 -24.40
C PHE A 526 0.67 1.58 -23.89
N LEU A 527 0.39 2.86 -24.14
CA LEU A 527 -0.87 3.52 -23.74
C LEU A 527 -2.05 3.22 -24.66
N ARG A 528 -1.82 2.67 -25.81
CA ARG A 528 -2.82 2.35 -26.85
C ARG A 528 -2.83 0.86 -27.22
N ALA A 529 -2.12 0.03 -26.46
CA ALA A 529 -2.19 -1.42 -26.57
C ALA A 529 -3.61 -1.92 -26.25
N THR A 530 -4.01 -3.04 -26.81
CA THR A 530 -5.34 -3.66 -26.63
C THR A 530 -5.80 -3.67 -25.19
N ARG A 531 -4.93 -4.10 -24.24
CA ARG A 531 -5.25 -4.15 -22.81
C ARG A 531 -5.55 -2.77 -22.24
N SER A 532 -4.73 -1.76 -22.59
CA SER A 532 -4.91 -0.38 -22.14
C SER A 532 -6.22 0.22 -22.65
N LEU A 533 -6.58 -0.05 -23.91
CA LEU A 533 -7.83 0.39 -24.52
C LEU A 533 -9.04 -0.24 -23.82
N ILE A 534 -9.07 -1.58 -23.65
CA ILE A 534 -10.17 -2.29 -22.98
C ILE A 534 -10.37 -1.75 -21.56
N GLN A 535 -9.31 -1.50 -20.80
CA GLN A 535 -9.42 -0.97 -19.44
C GLN A 535 -9.94 0.46 -19.41
N THR A 536 -9.48 1.29 -20.33
CA THR A 536 -9.92 2.68 -20.46
C THR A 536 -11.39 2.75 -20.84
N ILE A 537 -11.80 2.02 -21.87
CA ILE A 537 -13.19 1.87 -22.31
C ILE A 537 -14.05 1.37 -21.15
N GLY A 538 -13.56 0.37 -20.41
CA GLY A 538 -14.27 -0.23 -19.27
C GLY A 538 -14.57 0.73 -18.10
N ARG A 539 -13.99 1.95 -18.07
CA ARG A 539 -14.35 2.97 -17.06
C ARG A 539 -15.77 3.50 -17.23
N ALA A 540 -16.30 3.53 -18.45
CA ALA A 540 -17.72 3.86 -18.71
C ALA A 540 -18.68 2.66 -18.58
N ALA A 541 -18.17 1.44 -18.31
CA ALA A 541 -18.97 0.22 -18.22
C ALA A 541 -19.86 0.10 -16.96
N ARG A 542 -19.92 1.13 -16.14
CA ARG A 542 -20.77 1.23 -14.94
C ARG A 542 -21.93 2.18 -15.09
N HIS A 543 -21.93 2.95 -16.17
CA HIS A 543 -23.01 3.87 -16.50
C HIS A 543 -23.94 3.25 -17.54
N ILE A 544 -25.26 3.41 -17.36
CA ILE A 544 -26.27 2.84 -18.29
C ILE A 544 -26.07 3.37 -19.71
N ARG A 545 -25.70 4.65 -19.86
CA ARG A 545 -25.41 5.31 -21.14
C ARG A 545 -23.89 5.35 -21.43
N GLY A 546 -23.15 4.34 -20.96
CA GLY A 546 -21.70 4.29 -21.15
C GLY A 546 -21.31 4.27 -22.62
N GLN A 547 -20.45 5.20 -23.03
CA GLN A 547 -19.90 5.32 -24.37
C GLN A 547 -18.40 5.54 -24.35
N ALA A 548 -17.73 5.08 -25.40
CA ALA A 548 -16.32 5.36 -25.63
C ALA A 548 -16.11 5.88 -27.05
N ILE A 549 -15.34 6.97 -27.18
CA ILE A 549 -14.94 7.54 -28.47
C ILE A 549 -13.44 7.35 -28.63
N LEU A 550 -13.07 6.68 -29.71
CA LEU A 550 -11.69 6.48 -30.14
C LEU A 550 -11.42 7.43 -31.31
N TYR A 551 -10.62 8.48 -31.08
CA TYR A 551 -10.19 9.36 -32.16
C TYR A 551 -8.93 8.78 -32.82
N GLY A 552 -9.06 8.41 -34.09
CA GLY A 552 -7.97 7.80 -34.87
C GLY A 552 -8.35 7.73 -36.37
N ASP A 553 -7.38 7.99 -37.22
CA ASP A 553 -7.58 7.96 -38.67
C ASP A 553 -7.43 6.55 -39.26
N ASN A 554 -6.67 5.68 -38.57
CA ASN A 554 -6.43 4.31 -38.96
C ASN A 554 -6.88 3.34 -37.87
N LEU A 555 -7.55 2.26 -38.25
CA LEU A 555 -7.84 1.17 -37.32
C LEU A 555 -6.60 0.30 -37.15
N THR A 556 -5.99 0.34 -35.95
CA THR A 556 -4.87 -0.53 -35.61
C THR A 556 -5.35 -1.89 -35.08
N ASP A 557 -4.49 -2.90 -35.08
CA ASP A 557 -4.81 -4.22 -34.54
C ASP A 557 -5.23 -4.14 -33.07
N SER A 558 -4.58 -3.26 -32.30
CA SER A 558 -4.94 -3.00 -30.91
C SER A 558 -6.34 -2.43 -30.75
N MET A 559 -6.77 -1.52 -31.62
CA MET A 559 -8.14 -0.97 -31.64
C MET A 559 -9.15 -2.05 -32.05
N ILE A 560 -8.88 -2.79 -33.10
CA ILE A 560 -9.77 -3.85 -33.62
C ILE A 560 -10.03 -4.87 -32.51
N ASN A 561 -8.97 -5.41 -31.88
CA ASN A 561 -9.10 -6.39 -30.81
C ASN A 561 -9.87 -5.84 -29.59
N ALA A 562 -9.66 -4.57 -29.23
CA ALA A 562 -10.38 -3.94 -28.12
C ALA A 562 -11.86 -3.74 -28.42
N ILE A 563 -12.20 -3.34 -29.66
CA ILE A 563 -13.57 -3.16 -30.12
C ILE A 563 -14.31 -4.52 -30.20
N GLU A 564 -13.68 -5.54 -30.75
CA GLU A 564 -14.27 -6.88 -30.87
C GLU A 564 -14.55 -7.50 -29.52
N GLU A 565 -13.58 -7.44 -28.58
CA GLU A 565 -13.77 -7.99 -27.25
C GLU A 565 -14.86 -7.22 -26.48
N THR A 566 -14.91 -5.89 -26.57
CA THR A 566 -15.97 -5.11 -25.92
C THR A 566 -17.35 -5.43 -26.52
N LYS A 567 -17.46 -5.59 -27.84
CA LYS A 567 -18.69 -6.03 -28.53
C LYS A 567 -19.11 -7.43 -28.09
N ARG A 568 -18.15 -8.37 -27.98
CA ARG A 568 -18.40 -9.73 -27.50
C ARG A 568 -19.01 -9.71 -26.09
N ARG A 569 -18.38 -9.00 -25.17
CA ARG A 569 -18.87 -8.86 -23.78
C ARG A 569 -20.24 -8.21 -23.71
N ARG A 570 -20.46 -7.17 -24.51
CA ARG A 570 -21.76 -6.49 -24.62
C ARG A 570 -22.87 -7.42 -25.10
N ALA A 571 -22.61 -8.22 -26.12
CA ALA A 571 -23.57 -9.18 -26.68
C ALA A 571 -23.94 -10.27 -25.63
N ILE A 572 -22.95 -10.84 -24.92
CA ILE A 572 -23.19 -11.84 -23.87
C ILE A 572 -24.05 -11.26 -22.75
N GLN A 573 -23.75 -10.03 -22.30
CA GLN A 573 -24.54 -9.36 -21.24
C GLN A 573 -25.98 -9.08 -21.74
N ASP A 574 -26.16 -8.62 -22.97
CA ASP A 574 -27.46 -8.30 -23.52
C ASP A 574 -28.35 -9.57 -23.69
N GLU A 575 -27.78 -10.65 -24.20
CA GLU A 575 -28.45 -11.95 -24.28
C GLU A 575 -28.90 -12.44 -22.91
N TYR A 576 -28.01 -12.31 -21.92
CA TYR A 576 -28.34 -12.67 -20.53
C TYR A 576 -29.49 -11.83 -19.98
N ASN A 577 -29.45 -10.50 -20.19
CA ASN A 577 -30.48 -9.58 -19.75
C ASN A 577 -31.85 -9.94 -20.38
N GLN A 578 -31.89 -10.18 -21.68
CA GLN A 578 -33.12 -10.57 -22.41
C GLN A 578 -33.68 -11.88 -21.90
N LYS A 579 -32.82 -12.89 -21.70
CA LYS A 579 -33.22 -14.21 -21.20
C LYS A 579 -33.83 -14.17 -19.79
N HIS A 580 -33.31 -13.28 -18.91
CA HIS A 580 -33.70 -13.19 -17.49
C HIS A 580 -34.64 -12.00 -17.23
N GLY A 581 -35.01 -11.22 -18.22
CA GLY A 581 -35.87 -10.05 -18.05
C GLY A 581 -35.24 -8.94 -17.19
N ILE A 582 -33.88 -8.80 -17.22
CA ILE A 582 -33.16 -7.84 -16.43
C ILE A 582 -33.14 -6.48 -17.12
N ILE A 583 -33.63 -5.44 -16.45
CA ILE A 583 -33.51 -4.05 -16.88
C ILE A 583 -32.26 -3.46 -16.24
N PRO A 584 -31.31 -2.94 -17.03
CA PRO A 584 -30.09 -2.31 -16.51
C PRO A 584 -30.40 -1.22 -15.48
N GLN A 585 -29.76 -1.31 -14.32
CA GLN A 585 -29.93 -0.34 -13.23
C GLN A 585 -28.60 0.38 -12.92
N PRO A 586 -28.65 1.68 -12.61
CA PRO A 586 -27.45 2.41 -12.23
C PRO A 586 -26.88 1.86 -10.94
N ILE A 587 -25.57 1.81 -10.85
CA ILE A 587 -24.87 1.45 -9.62
C ILE A 587 -24.93 2.65 -8.68
N VAL A 588 -25.81 2.62 -7.69
CA VAL A 588 -25.85 3.61 -6.60
C VAL A 588 -24.95 3.09 -5.48
N LYS A 589 -23.67 3.41 -5.50
CA LYS A 589 -22.85 3.27 -4.29
C LYS A 589 -23.13 4.47 -3.38
N ARG A 590 -23.71 4.24 -2.22
CA ARG A 590 -23.65 5.20 -1.12
C ARG A 590 -22.16 5.50 -0.92
N SER A 591 -21.79 6.79 -0.98
CA SER A 591 -20.41 7.23 -0.77
C SER A 591 -19.90 6.58 0.51
N SER A 592 -19.14 5.51 0.38
CA SER A 592 -18.46 4.97 1.53
C SER A 592 -17.30 5.93 1.81
N ASN A 593 -17.47 6.77 2.81
CA ASN A 593 -16.43 7.61 3.41
C ASN A 593 -15.19 6.80 3.89
N SER A 594 -15.08 5.54 3.49
CA SER A 594 -14.17 4.58 4.09
C SER A 594 -12.70 4.80 3.73
N ILE A 595 -12.38 5.31 2.53
CA ILE A 595 -10.97 5.65 2.21
C ILE A 595 -10.62 7.00 2.84
N LEU A 596 -11.54 7.96 2.80
CA LEU A 596 -11.39 9.23 3.51
C LEU A 596 -11.46 9.02 5.02
N ALA A 597 -12.28 8.13 5.55
CA ALA A 597 -12.29 7.82 6.98
C ALA A 597 -10.97 7.16 7.45
N PHE A 598 -10.35 6.33 6.62
CA PHE A 598 -9.03 5.78 6.92
C PHE A 598 -7.91 6.83 6.82
N LEU A 599 -8.04 7.80 5.88
CA LEU A 599 -7.14 8.94 5.73
C LEU A 599 -7.51 10.11 6.67
N ASP A 600 -8.80 10.29 7.00
CA ASP A 600 -9.29 11.29 7.96
C ASP A 600 -8.97 10.91 9.41
N ILE A 601 -8.84 9.64 9.74
CA ILE A 601 -8.30 9.22 11.04
C ILE A 601 -6.86 9.73 11.16
N SER A 602 -6.04 9.57 10.14
CA SER A 602 -4.67 10.11 10.10
C SER A 602 -4.62 11.64 10.09
N ARG A 603 -5.59 12.31 9.43
CA ARG A 603 -5.71 13.78 9.42
C ARG A 603 -6.31 14.34 10.70
N ARG A 604 -7.34 13.72 11.27
CA ARG A 604 -8.00 14.17 12.50
C ARG A 604 -7.10 14.06 13.72
N LEU A 605 -6.26 13.02 13.80
CA LEU A 605 -5.25 12.90 14.86
C LEU A 605 -4.19 14.00 14.74
N ASN A 606 -3.71 14.30 13.53
CA ASN A 606 -2.74 15.38 13.32
C ASN A 606 -3.36 16.79 13.43
N SER A 607 -4.58 17.01 12.94
CA SER A 607 -5.24 18.33 13.05
C SER A 607 -5.80 18.59 14.44
N GLN A 608 -6.37 17.60 15.11
CA GLN A 608 -6.85 17.75 16.50
C GLN A 608 -5.71 17.92 17.50
N GLN A 609 -4.59 17.24 17.32
CA GLN A 609 -3.39 17.50 18.14
C GLN A 609 -2.82 18.90 17.86
N LEU A 610 -2.77 19.33 16.60
CA LEU A 610 -2.31 20.68 16.25
C LEU A 610 -3.33 21.76 16.66
N GLU A 611 -4.63 21.53 16.53
CA GLU A 611 -5.66 22.46 17.02
C GLU A 611 -5.67 22.54 18.55
N GLN A 612 -5.56 21.43 19.29
CA GLN A 612 -5.45 21.44 20.76
C GLN A 612 -4.15 22.09 21.25
N VAL A 613 -3.01 21.82 20.59
CA VAL A 613 -1.74 22.48 20.89
C VAL A 613 -1.79 23.96 20.49
N CYS A 614 -2.57 24.32 19.46
CA CYS A 614 -2.76 25.71 19.05
C CYS A 614 -3.76 26.49 19.92
N GLU A 615 -4.70 25.86 20.59
CA GLU A 615 -5.67 26.56 21.48
C GLU A 615 -5.04 27.00 22.82
N ASN A 616 -4.00 26.29 23.31
CA ASN A 616 -3.40 26.55 24.61
C ASN A 616 -1.94 27.03 24.51
N ILE A 617 -1.72 28.19 23.84
CA ILE A 617 -0.36 28.79 23.72
C ILE A 617 0.27 29.09 25.09
N GLU A 618 -0.54 29.36 26.11
CA GLU A 618 -0.05 29.71 27.46
C GLU A 618 0.59 28.51 28.19
N GLU A 619 0.22 27.28 27.87
CA GLU A 619 0.70 26.05 28.51
C GLU A 619 1.91 25.40 27.81
N LEU A 620 2.32 25.86 26.61
CA LEU A 620 3.45 25.30 25.87
C LEU A 620 4.80 25.60 26.53
N SER A 621 5.63 24.56 26.70
CA SER A 621 7.01 24.72 27.17
C SER A 621 7.87 25.42 26.11
N LEU A 622 8.84 26.22 26.56
CA LEU A 622 9.73 27.00 25.68
C LEU A 622 10.55 26.12 24.71
N GLU A 623 10.83 24.88 25.10
CA GLU A 623 11.60 23.93 24.29
C GLU A 623 10.82 23.38 23.10
N GLN A 624 9.49 23.36 23.16
CA GLN A 624 8.60 22.86 22.10
C GLN A 624 8.26 23.91 21.04
N ILE A 625 8.40 25.19 21.37
CA ILE A 625 8.01 26.30 20.50
C ILE A 625 8.80 26.35 19.18
N PRO A 626 10.13 26.15 19.13
CA PRO A 626 10.88 26.17 17.86
C PRO A 626 10.44 25.11 16.85
N GLU A 627 10.17 23.90 17.31
CA GLU A 627 9.72 22.79 16.46
C GLU A 627 8.30 23.05 15.92
N LEU A 628 7.40 23.58 16.77
CA LEU A 628 6.05 23.94 16.37
C LEU A 628 6.06 25.10 15.35
N ILE A 629 6.94 26.09 15.50
CA ILE A 629 7.10 27.19 14.52
C ILE A 629 7.50 26.61 13.16
N GLN A 630 8.44 25.67 13.12
CA GLN A 630 8.90 25.05 11.88
C GLN A 630 7.77 24.27 11.17
N GLN A 631 6.94 23.56 11.92
CA GLN A 631 5.77 22.86 11.41
C GLN A 631 4.72 23.82 10.85
N LEU A 632 4.39 24.90 11.58
CA LEU A 632 3.44 25.90 11.14
C LEU A 632 3.95 26.71 9.93
N GLU A 633 5.27 26.96 9.82
CA GLU A 633 5.86 27.57 8.61
C GLU A 633 5.73 26.69 7.37
N ALA A 634 5.87 25.37 7.52
CA ALA A 634 5.66 24.44 6.44
C ALA A 634 4.19 24.45 5.98
N GLN A 635 3.25 24.41 6.91
CA GLN A 635 1.81 24.46 6.62
C GLN A 635 1.39 25.80 6.01
N MET A 636 1.94 26.93 6.49
CA MET A 636 1.70 28.25 5.92
C MET A 636 2.15 28.32 4.45
N LYS A 637 3.33 27.77 4.15
CA LYS A 637 3.85 27.73 2.77
C LYS A 637 3.01 26.83 1.88
N GLU A 638 2.52 25.71 2.39
CA GLU A 638 1.66 24.79 1.68
C GLU A 638 0.29 25.39 1.40
N ALA A 639 -0.35 26.00 2.41
CA ALA A 639 -1.61 26.75 2.24
C ALA A 639 -1.48 27.91 1.25
N ALA A 640 -0.38 28.67 1.30
CA ALA A 640 -0.11 29.73 0.34
C ALA A 640 0.09 29.22 -1.09
N LYS A 641 0.74 28.07 -1.26
CA LYS A 641 0.93 27.39 -2.55
C LYS A 641 -0.40 26.89 -3.13
N ASN A 642 -1.32 26.48 -2.26
CA ASN A 642 -2.67 26.02 -2.61
C ASN A 642 -3.67 27.16 -2.79
N LEU A 643 -3.23 28.43 -2.71
CA LEU A 643 -4.07 29.64 -2.80
C LEU A 643 -5.10 29.79 -1.65
N GLU A 644 -4.91 29.06 -0.55
CA GLU A 644 -5.71 29.14 0.67
C GLU A 644 -5.22 30.29 1.57
N PHE A 645 -5.37 31.51 1.09
CA PHE A 645 -4.78 32.70 1.74
C PHE A 645 -5.30 32.96 3.16
N GLU A 646 -6.54 32.61 3.46
CA GLU A 646 -7.10 32.74 4.81
C GLU A 646 -6.46 31.72 5.80
N ALA A 647 -6.22 30.48 5.39
CA ALA A 647 -5.52 29.48 6.17
C ALA A 647 -4.05 29.88 6.37
N ALA A 648 -3.37 30.31 5.30
CA ALA A 648 -2.00 30.82 5.37
C ALA A 648 -1.86 32.02 6.31
N ALA A 649 -2.82 32.95 6.32
CA ALA A 649 -2.85 34.09 7.23
C ALA A 649 -3.01 33.65 8.69
N LYS A 650 -3.86 32.68 9.00
CA LYS A 650 -4.02 32.10 10.36
C LYS A 650 -2.70 31.49 10.85
N TYR A 651 -2.03 30.70 10.03
CA TYR A 651 -0.73 30.11 10.39
C TYR A 651 0.34 31.19 10.63
N ARG A 652 0.40 32.21 9.76
CA ARG A 652 1.31 33.35 9.93
C ARG A 652 1.09 34.06 11.27
N ASP A 653 -0.14 34.36 11.61
CA ASP A 653 -0.48 35.12 12.83
C ASP A 653 -0.16 34.28 14.08
N ARG A 654 -0.31 32.94 13.98
CA ARG A 654 0.05 32.01 15.04
C ARG A 654 1.57 31.91 15.24
N ILE A 655 2.33 31.82 14.15
CA ILE A 655 3.81 31.87 14.18
C ILE A 655 4.29 33.15 14.85
N LYS A 656 3.64 34.26 14.57
CA LYS A 656 3.98 35.55 15.19
C LYS A 656 3.76 35.51 16.70
N GLN A 657 2.63 35.01 17.18
CA GLN A 657 2.34 34.87 18.61
C GLN A 657 3.35 33.97 19.33
N LEU A 658 3.76 32.87 18.73
CA LEU A 658 4.76 31.95 19.29
C LEU A 658 6.16 32.60 19.35
N ARG A 659 6.54 33.37 18.33
CA ARG A 659 7.80 34.13 18.32
C ARG A 659 7.80 35.25 19.37
N ASP A 660 6.68 35.95 19.54
CA ASP A 660 6.53 36.97 20.58
C ASP A 660 6.64 36.35 22.00
N LYS A 661 6.09 35.15 22.19
CA LYS A 661 6.27 34.40 23.45
C LYS A 661 7.73 34.03 23.71
N LEU A 662 8.47 33.57 22.70
CA LEU A 662 9.91 33.29 22.81
C LEU A 662 10.71 34.57 23.15
N LEU A 663 10.41 35.67 22.52
CA LEU A 663 11.11 36.96 22.72
C LEU A 663 10.83 37.58 24.10
N ASN A 664 9.63 37.40 24.64
CA ASN A 664 9.25 37.92 25.95
C ASN A 664 9.86 37.15 27.13
N HIS A 665 10.37 35.94 26.89
CA HIS A 665 11.07 35.13 27.91
C HIS A 665 12.61 35.26 27.87
N VAL A 666 13.13 35.91 26.81
CA VAL A 666 14.58 36.22 26.69
C VAL A 666 14.91 37.62 27.22
N ARG A 667 13.89 38.41 27.58
CA ARG A 667 14.01 39.67 28.34
C ARG A 667 13.69 39.43 29.82
#